data_8bab2b22daaf10dd8916004b6e3872ad
#
_entry.id   8bab2b22daaf10dd8916004b6e3872ad
#
_cell.length_a   1.000
_cell.length_b   1.000
_cell.length_c   1.000
_cell.angle_alpha   90.00
_cell.angle_beta   90.00
_cell.angle_gamma   90.00
#
_symmetry.space_group_name_H-M   'P 1'
#
loop_
_entity.id
_entity.type
_entity.pdbx_description
1 polymer ?
#
loop_
_entity_poly.entity_id
_entity_poly.type
_entity_poly.pdbx_seq_one_letter_code
_entity_poly.pdbx_strand_id
1 'polypeptide(L)'
;MATYKVKVVMGDTLEAQTRNSVYITLVGTRGESPQTTISYKFLPWTVKERTVKCEQDLGPIVLIRLTKTRLFLEDAWFCKEVQVTAPDGTTYRFPCYQWLEGTTTQEFREGTGKKMTDDDLEILKEHRRKELKARQKAYQWKNYAEGWPCCLNVDSIFDLDSNIEFSCTRTKSFTGLLIYQGATHLLSGFLARPTSWRSLDEMRSIFSRTKGRDIVPEYVASHWQEDAFFGYQFLNGNNPIVIRNCLVLPEKFPVTQEMVADSLGKDTTLSKEMKEGHIFIVDYELLQGIPAGTIHGRQQYVAAPLCLLHQDASGHLRPIAIQLSQMPGPSSPIFLPSDDEWDWLLAKTWVRNADFYSHQVITHLLRTHLFGEVFAVATLRQLPTCHPLFKLLIPHFRFTLHINTLARTVLINPGGVIDKGSGVTHEGLLLILRRGMEKVTYTSLCLPEDIKARGVSFIPNYHYRDDGMRLWEAINRFVSGIVAFYYTDNAAVQSDMELQAWVMDIFTNGFLGRTSSGMPSSLKTVAELNKFLTMVMFTCSAQHAAVNNGQYDLGAYLPNAPSSMRHPPPEEKGKAFLQHFLDTVPEVDTTANILVALILLSSRLEDIKLLGHYPEERFTEAEPRRLIRTFQRELEDIHDHIEERNYRAELRYNYMNPQEIENSISI
;
A
#
# COMPACT_ATOMS: atom_id res chain seq x y z
N MET A 1 -43.25 9.31 -32.43
CA MET A 1 -41.83 9.71 -32.44
C MET A 1 -41.42 9.98 -30.99
N ALA A 2 -40.53 9.17 -30.44
CA ALA A 2 -40.01 9.34 -29.07
C ALA A 2 -38.79 10.26 -29.06
N THR A 3 -38.66 11.07 -28.01
CA THR A 3 -37.58 12.07 -27.91
C THR A 3 -36.85 11.90 -26.59
N TYR A 4 -35.54 11.59 -26.66
CA TYR A 4 -34.66 11.40 -25.51
C TYR A 4 -33.72 12.60 -25.37
N LYS A 5 -33.54 13.09 -24.15
CA LYS A 5 -32.55 14.13 -23.84
C LYS A 5 -31.29 13.47 -23.32
N VAL A 6 -30.15 13.71 -23.97
CA VAL A 6 -28.86 13.15 -23.60
C VAL A 6 -27.96 14.27 -23.08
N LYS A 7 -27.41 14.08 -21.87
CA LYS A 7 -26.47 14.97 -21.24
C LYS A 7 -25.15 14.23 -21.04
N VAL A 8 -24.05 14.72 -21.63
CA VAL A 8 -22.72 14.14 -21.52
C VAL A 8 -21.86 15.04 -20.66
N VAL A 9 -21.31 14.50 -19.57
CA VAL A 9 -20.45 15.20 -18.62
C VAL A 9 -19.00 14.82 -18.87
N MET A 10 -18.16 15.81 -19.05
CA MET A 10 -16.73 15.65 -19.30
C MET A 10 -15.92 15.51 -18.02
N GLY A 11 -14.72 15.00 -18.16
CA GLY A 11 -13.72 15.03 -17.07
C GLY A 11 -13.26 16.44 -16.69
N ASP A 12 -12.73 16.55 -15.50
CA ASP A 12 -12.38 17.81 -14.84
C ASP A 12 -10.90 18.22 -15.08
N THR A 13 -10.22 17.61 -16.07
CA THR A 13 -8.82 17.91 -16.42
C THR A 13 -8.69 18.44 -17.84
N LEU A 14 -7.62 19.20 -18.09
CA LEU A 14 -7.35 19.76 -19.42
C LEU A 14 -7.16 18.66 -20.47
N GLU A 15 -6.64 17.52 -20.07
CA GLU A 15 -6.36 16.39 -20.95
C GLU A 15 -7.64 15.62 -21.34
N ALA A 16 -8.74 15.80 -20.59
CA ALA A 16 -10.02 15.14 -20.86
C ALA A 16 -10.71 15.59 -22.16
N GLN A 17 -10.19 16.62 -22.83
CA GLN A 17 -10.77 17.19 -24.06
C GLN A 17 -10.54 16.31 -25.28
N THR A 18 -11.42 16.45 -26.29
CA THR A 18 -11.20 15.91 -27.63
C THR A 18 -11.68 16.87 -28.71
N ARG A 19 -10.95 16.87 -29.83
CA ARG A 19 -11.35 17.56 -31.08
C ARG A 19 -11.91 16.60 -32.11
N ASN A 20 -12.05 15.34 -31.74
CA ASN A 20 -12.61 14.30 -32.59
C ASN A 20 -14.15 14.22 -32.45
N SER A 21 -14.78 13.63 -33.45
CA SER A 21 -16.24 13.45 -33.43
C SER A 21 -16.65 12.36 -32.48
N VAL A 22 -17.66 12.65 -31.65
CA VAL A 22 -18.25 11.68 -30.72
C VAL A 22 -19.73 11.50 -31.04
N TYR A 23 -20.14 10.26 -31.11
CA TYR A 23 -21.52 9.82 -31.41
C TYR A 23 -22.06 8.98 -30.27
N ILE A 24 -23.37 8.95 -30.14
CA ILE A 24 -24.09 8.09 -29.20
C ILE A 24 -25.16 7.27 -29.90
N THR A 25 -25.32 6.02 -29.44
CA THR A 25 -26.49 5.17 -29.72
C THR A 25 -27.09 4.75 -28.39
N LEU A 26 -28.39 4.92 -28.23
CA LEU A 26 -29.16 4.46 -27.07
C LEU A 26 -29.67 3.06 -27.34
N VAL A 27 -29.53 2.16 -26.38
CA VAL A 27 -30.02 0.78 -26.45
C VAL A 27 -31.02 0.58 -25.31
N GLY A 28 -32.27 0.41 -25.69
CA GLY A 28 -33.35 0.12 -24.78
C GLY A 28 -33.82 -1.34 -24.89
N THR A 29 -34.77 -1.69 -24.04
CA THR A 29 -35.33 -3.06 -24.01
C THR A 29 -36.18 -3.41 -25.25
N ARG A 30 -36.59 -2.40 -26.04
CA ARG A 30 -37.47 -2.54 -27.22
C ARG A 30 -36.77 -2.21 -28.55
N GLY A 31 -35.50 -1.79 -28.50
CA GLY A 31 -34.75 -1.44 -29.70
C GLY A 31 -33.64 -0.44 -29.47
N GLU A 32 -33.04 0.01 -30.56
CA GLU A 32 -31.90 0.93 -30.55
C GLU A 32 -32.21 2.24 -31.27
N SER A 33 -31.58 3.32 -30.85
CA SER A 33 -31.65 4.61 -31.56
C SER A 33 -30.76 4.63 -32.78
N PRO A 34 -31.02 5.53 -33.75
CA PRO A 34 -30.00 5.91 -34.72
C PRO A 34 -28.78 6.48 -34.02
N GLN A 35 -27.60 6.27 -34.63
CA GLN A 35 -26.36 6.91 -34.16
C GLN A 35 -26.50 8.43 -34.32
N THR A 36 -26.34 9.14 -33.21
CA THR A 36 -26.55 10.60 -33.17
C THR A 36 -25.22 11.29 -32.77
N THR A 37 -24.85 12.34 -33.50
CA THR A 37 -23.66 13.14 -33.18
C THR A 37 -23.88 13.95 -31.91
N ILE A 38 -22.98 13.79 -30.92
CA ILE A 38 -23.00 14.58 -29.70
C ILE A 38 -22.22 15.89 -29.92
N SER A 39 -21.00 15.81 -30.39
CA SER A 39 -20.15 16.97 -30.61
C SER A 39 -18.98 16.65 -31.54
N TYR A 40 -18.45 17.68 -32.18
CA TYR A 40 -17.18 17.67 -32.92
C TYR A 40 -16.03 18.27 -32.10
N LYS A 41 -16.30 18.73 -30.87
CA LYS A 41 -15.31 19.31 -29.96
C LYS A 41 -15.84 19.30 -28.53
N PHE A 42 -15.10 18.67 -27.66
CA PHE A 42 -15.33 18.71 -26.21
C PHE A 42 -14.21 19.50 -25.53
N LEU A 43 -14.60 20.44 -24.68
CA LEU A 43 -13.70 21.17 -23.79
C LEU A 43 -13.81 20.62 -22.37
N PRO A 44 -12.76 20.74 -21.54
CA PRO A 44 -12.80 20.34 -20.16
C PRO A 44 -13.96 21.03 -19.41
N TRP A 45 -14.44 20.39 -18.35
CA TRP A 45 -15.54 20.90 -17.48
C TRP A 45 -16.84 21.21 -18.21
N THR A 46 -17.00 20.83 -19.49
CA THR A 46 -18.21 21.12 -20.23
C THR A 46 -19.24 20.02 -20.11
N VAL A 47 -20.49 20.44 -20.18
CA VAL A 47 -21.65 19.56 -20.34
C VAL A 47 -22.20 19.78 -21.73
N LYS A 48 -22.44 18.71 -22.46
CA LYS A 48 -23.10 18.76 -23.78
C LYS A 48 -24.45 18.09 -23.70
N GLU A 49 -25.46 18.82 -24.15
CA GLU A 49 -26.83 18.31 -24.25
C GLU A 49 -27.20 18.10 -25.71
N ARG A 50 -27.89 17.00 -26.01
CA ARG A 50 -28.41 16.63 -27.33
C ARG A 50 -29.72 15.96 -27.21
N THR A 51 -30.50 16.04 -28.28
CA THR A 51 -31.75 15.35 -28.43
C THR A 51 -31.60 14.22 -29.42
N VAL A 52 -31.98 13.01 -29.01
CA VAL A 52 -32.02 11.82 -29.83
C VAL A 52 -33.49 11.55 -30.16
N LYS A 53 -33.83 11.49 -31.44
CA LYS A 53 -35.18 11.21 -31.92
C LYS A 53 -35.26 9.79 -32.45
N CYS A 54 -36.27 9.05 -32.02
CA CYS A 54 -36.53 7.67 -32.43
C CYS A 54 -37.92 7.57 -32.98
N GLU A 55 -38.13 6.69 -33.95
CA GLU A 55 -39.46 6.44 -34.52
C GLU A 55 -40.42 5.84 -33.47
N GLN A 56 -39.87 4.95 -32.64
CA GLN A 56 -40.61 4.25 -31.58
C GLN A 56 -39.97 4.51 -30.21
N ASP A 57 -40.70 4.22 -29.15
CA ASP A 57 -40.21 4.22 -27.81
C ASP A 57 -39.28 3.00 -27.58
N LEU A 58 -38.07 3.26 -27.08
CA LEU A 58 -37.05 2.24 -26.85
C LEU A 58 -37.28 1.42 -25.57
N GLY A 59 -38.28 1.82 -24.75
CA GLY A 59 -38.44 1.28 -23.41
C GLY A 59 -37.31 1.72 -22.46
N PRO A 60 -37.16 1.07 -21.30
CA PRO A 60 -36.04 1.32 -20.39
C PRO A 60 -34.69 1.27 -21.11
N ILE A 61 -33.87 2.31 -20.93
CA ILE A 61 -32.53 2.38 -21.55
C ILE A 61 -31.56 1.60 -20.69
N VAL A 62 -30.93 0.56 -21.23
CA VAL A 62 -30.07 -0.40 -20.51
C VAL A 62 -28.61 -0.27 -20.85
N LEU A 63 -28.29 0.20 -22.08
CA LEU A 63 -26.95 0.44 -22.57
C LEU A 63 -26.85 1.73 -23.36
N ILE A 64 -25.69 2.33 -23.41
CA ILE A 64 -25.32 3.32 -24.41
C ILE A 64 -24.05 2.87 -25.12
N ARG A 65 -23.92 3.21 -26.41
CA ARG A 65 -22.65 3.09 -27.16
C ARG A 65 -22.11 4.48 -27.44
N LEU A 66 -20.90 4.76 -26.99
CA LEU A 66 -20.16 5.96 -27.35
C LEU A 66 -19.12 5.59 -28.41
N THR A 67 -19.25 6.21 -29.58
CA THR A 67 -18.32 6.03 -30.69
C THR A 67 -17.51 7.29 -30.87
N LYS A 68 -16.18 7.19 -30.74
CA LYS A 68 -15.22 8.25 -31.07
C LYS A 68 -14.55 7.90 -32.38
N THR A 69 -14.49 8.86 -33.33
CA THR A 69 -13.79 8.69 -34.61
C THR A 69 -12.61 9.65 -34.68
N ARG A 70 -11.42 9.10 -34.88
CA ARG A 70 -10.19 9.90 -35.07
C ARG A 70 -10.22 10.56 -36.47
N LEU A 71 -10.12 11.89 -36.51
CA LEU A 71 -10.08 12.65 -37.76
C LEU A 71 -8.68 13.11 -38.11
N PHE A 72 -7.86 13.55 -37.13
CA PHE A 72 -6.51 14.10 -37.37
C PHE A 72 -5.47 13.62 -36.38
N LEU A 73 -5.40 14.22 -35.22
CA LEU A 73 -4.47 13.86 -34.14
C LEU A 73 -5.10 12.90 -33.16
N GLU A 74 -4.29 12.00 -32.61
CA GLU A 74 -4.68 11.19 -31.49
C GLU A 74 -4.90 12.10 -30.30
N ASP A 75 -6.10 12.06 -29.73
CA ASP A 75 -6.41 12.60 -28.42
C ASP A 75 -7.28 11.58 -27.65
N ALA A 76 -6.87 11.22 -26.47
CA ALA A 76 -7.71 10.46 -25.55
C ALA A 76 -8.82 11.38 -25.01
N TRP A 77 -10.03 10.87 -24.91
CA TRP A 77 -11.17 11.59 -24.36
C TRP A 77 -11.68 10.93 -23.10
N PHE A 78 -11.74 11.68 -22.00
CA PHE A 78 -12.31 11.15 -20.74
C PHE A 78 -13.76 11.51 -20.59
N CYS A 79 -14.63 10.49 -20.64
CA CYS A 79 -16.05 10.60 -20.34
C CYS A 79 -16.33 10.29 -18.88
N LYS A 80 -16.89 11.26 -18.13
CA LYS A 80 -17.24 11.09 -16.73
C LYS A 80 -18.56 10.34 -16.57
N GLU A 81 -19.62 10.87 -17.16
CA GLU A 81 -20.97 10.33 -17.05
C GLU A 81 -21.83 10.73 -18.25
N VAL A 82 -22.77 9.87 -18.60
CA VAL A 82 -23.88 10.20 -19.51
C VAL A 82 -25.19 10.02 -18.76
N GLN A 83 -26.10 10.99 -18.93
CA GLN A 83 -27.47 10.91 -18.43
C GLN A 83 -28.43 10.93 -19.61
N VAL A 84 -29.41 10.04 -19.59
CA VAL A 84 -30.45 9.93 -20.62
C VAL A 84 -31.84 10.10 -19.99
N THR A 85 -32.55 11.16 -20.34
CA THR A 85 -33.92 11.37 -19.91
C THR A 85 -34.90 10.90 -21.00
N ALA A 86 -35.72 9.92 -20.67
CA ALA A 86 -36.70 9.35 -21.55
C ALA A 86 -37.95 10.27 -21.71
N PRO A 87 -38.84 9.99 -22.69
CA PRO A 87 -40.06 10.80 -22.92
C PRO A 87 -40.98 10.89 -21.72
N ASP A 88 -41.01 9.87 -20.86
CA ASP A 88 -41.81 9.81 -19.63
C ASP A 88 -41.18 10.59 -18.44
N GLY A 89 -40.00 11.20 -18.63
CA GLY A 89 -39.28 11.93 -17.61
C GLY A 89 -38.30 11.08 -16.77
N THR A 90 -38.27 9.76 -16.95
CA THR A 90 -37.33 8.87 -16.28
C THR A 90 -35.90 9.18 -16.73
N THR A 91 -34.95 9.32 -15.78
CA THR A 91 -33.55 9.58 -16.08
C THR A 91 -32.70 8.39 -15.73
N TYR A 92 -31.97 7.89 -16.71
CA TYR A 92 -30.97 6.81 -16.60
C TYR A 92 -29.58 7.41 -16.53
N ARG A 93 -28.74 6.90 -15.61
CA ARG A 93 -27.36 7.35 -15.41
C ARG A 93 -26.38 6.27 -15.86
N PHE A 94 -25.37 6.68 -16.60
CA PHE A 94 -24.30 5.82 -17.12
C PHE A 94 -22.96 6.34 -16.62
N PRO A 95 -22.48 5.90 -15.45
CA PRO A 95 -21.14 6.23 -14.94
C PRO A 95 -20.08 5.62 -15.85
N CYS A 96 -19.41 6.43 -16.67
CA CYS A 96 -18.38 5.97 -17.61
C CYS A 96 -17.02 5.92 -16.94
N TYR A 97 -16.51 7.06 -16.44
CA TYR A 97 -15.21 7.23 -15.81
C TYR A 97 -14.10 6.46 -16.54
N GLN A 98 -13.97 6.71 -17.84
CA GLN A 98 -13.07 5.97 -18.72
C GLN A 98 -12.51 6.88 -19.83
N TRP A 99 -11.26 6.62 -20.18
CA TRP A 99 -10.62 7.16 -21.36
C TRP A 99 -11.03 6.39 -22.62
N LEU A 100 -11.35 7.11 -23.67
CA LEU A 100 -11.61 6.57 -25.00
C LEU A 100 -10.49 7.03 -25.95
N GLU A 101 -9.74 6.08 -26.48
CA GLU A 101 -8.59 6.32 -27.34
C GLU A 101 -8.89 5.93 -28.79
N GLY A 102 -8.19 6.55 -29.73
CA GLY A 102 -8.27 6.23 -31.15
C GLY A 102 -9.68 6.30 -31.72
N THR A 103 -9.93 5.48 -32.73
CA THR A 103 -11.28 5.21 -33.25
C THR A 103 -11.83 3.99 -32.51
N THR A 104 -12.81 4.22 -31.65
CA THR A 104 -13.34 3.18 -30.74
C THR A 104 -14.83 3.33 -30.52
N THR A 105 -15.48 2.21 -30.25
CA THR A 105 -16.86 2.17 -29.75
C THR A 105 -16.84 1.42 -28.41
N GLN A 106 -17.25 2.14 -27.35
CA GLN A 106 -17.36 1.57 -26.00
C GLN A 106 -18.83 1.53 -25.57
N GLU A 107 -19.20 0.43 -24.95
CA GLU A 107 -20.53 0.22 -24.40
C GLU A 107 -20.52 0.46 -22.89
N PHE A 108 -21.50 1.22 -22.39
CA PHE A 108 -21.66 1.51 -20.98
C PHE A 108 -23.06 1.10 -20.53
N ARG A 109 -23.13 0.41 -19.40
CA ARG A 109 -24.39 -0.01 -18.79
C ARG A 109 -24.98 1.09 -17.92
N GLU A 110 -26.29 1.02 -17.75
CA GLU A 110 -26.98 1.79 -16.72
C GLU A 110 -26.36 1.49 -15.35
N GLY A 111 -26.27 2.52 -14.51
CA GLY A 111 -25.39 2.56 -13.35
C GLY A 111 -25.83 1.74 -12.13
N THR A 112 -26.95 1.03 -12.16
CA THR A 112 -27.36 0.13 -11.07
C THR A 112 -26.39 -1.03 -10.91
N GLY A 113 -26.00 -1.32 -9.68
CA GLY A 113 -25.12 -2.48 -9.37
C GLY A 113 -25.84 -3.80 -9.65
N LYS A 114 -25.23 -4.66 -10.48
CA LYS A 114 -25.84 -5.92 -10.94
C LYS A 114 -24.81 -7.06 -10.87
N LYS A 115 -25.19 -8.15 -10.19
CA LYS A 115 -24.50 -9.45 -10.29
C LYS A 115 -24.93 -10.16 -11.59
N MET A 116 -24.21 -11.21 -11.97
CA MET A 116 -24.57 -12.00 -13.14
C MET A 116 -26.01 -12.57 -13.06
N THR A 117 -26.44 -12.97 -11.87
CA THR A 117 -27.78 -13.51 -11.59
C THR A 117 -28.89 -12.47 -11.74
N ASP A 118 -28.58 -11.18 -11.74
CA ASP A 118 -29.55 -10.09 -11.84
C ASP A 118 -29.77 -9.65 -13.30
N ASP A 119 -29.08 -10.25 -14.27
CA ASP A 119 -29.19 -9.94 -15.69
C ASP A 119 -30.21 -10.86 -16.40
N ASP A 120 -31.39 -10.32 -16.71
CA ASP A 120 -32.45 -11.06 -17.37
C ASP A 120 -32.40 -10.96 -18.92
N LEU A 121 -31.80 -9.90 -19.47
CA LEU A 121 -31.72 -9.63 -20.90
C LEU A 121 -30.46 -10.23 -21.52
N GLU A 122 -30.61 -10.95 -22.65
CA GLU A 122 -29.48 -11.57 -23.34
C GLU A 122 -28.41 -10.55 -23.79
N ILE A 123 -28.85 -9.36 -24.23
CA ILE A 123 -27.91 -8.27 -24.59
C ILE A 123 -27.00 -7.87 -23.44
N LEU A 124 -27.51 -7.87 -22.19
CA LEU A 124 -26.72 -7.53 -21.00
C LEU A 124 -25.78 -8.67 -20.61
N LYS A 125 -26.21 -9.93 -20.76
CA LYS A 125 -25.34 -11.10 -20.54
C LYS A 125 -24.22 -11.14 -21.56
N GLU A 126 -24.51 -10.84 -22.82
CA GLU A 126 -23.51 -10.79 -23.88
C GLU A 126 -22.51 -9.64 -23.67
N HIS A 127 -23.00 -8.46 -23.31
CA HIS A 127 -22.14 -7.32 -22.95
C HIS A 127 -21.16 -7.70 -21.83
N ARG A 128 -21.65 -8.31 -20.74
CA ARG A 128 -20.85 -8.77 -19.60
C ARG A 128 -19.76 -9.76 -20.03
N ARG A 129 -20.11 -10.75 -20.84
CA ARG A 129 -19.14 -11.75 -21.37
C ARG A 129 -18.07 -11.07 -22.24
N LYS A 130 -18.43 -10.16 -23.12
CA LYS A 130 -17.50 -9.41 -23.98
C LYS A 130 -16.57 -8.52 -23.16
N GLU A 131 -17.09 -7.81 -22.18
CA GLU A 131 -16.31 -6.95 -21.28
C GLU A 131 -15.26 -7.76 -20.54
N LEU A 132 -15.65 -8.84 -19.86
CA LEU A 132 -14.70 -9.69 -19.10
C LEU A 132 -13.64 -10.32 -20.01
N LYS A 133 -14.02 -10.84 -21.19
CA LYS A 133 -13.07 -11.40 -22.16
C LYS A 133 -12.06 -10.36 -22.65
N ALA A 134 -12.50 -9.15 -22.93
CA ALA A 134 -11.60 -8.05 -23.33
C ALA A 134 -10.62 -7.68 -22.22
N ARG A 135 -11.10 -7.58 -20.97
CA ARG A 135 -10.26 -7.26 -19.80
C ARG A 135 -9.29 -8.37 -19.45
N GLN A 136 -9.68 -9.64 -19.52
CA GLN A 136 -8.78 -10.77 -19.31
C GLN A 136 -7.66 -10.81 -20.36
N LYS A 137 -7.93 -10.34 -21.58
CA LYS A 137 -6.91 -10.18 -22.63
C LYS A 137 -6.00 -8.97 -22.38
N ALA A 138 -6.54 -7.85 -21.88
CA ALA A 138 -5.78 -6.63 -21.62
C ALA A 138 -4.91 -6.75 -20.35
N TYR A 139 -5.45 -7.32 -19.29
CA TYR A 139 -4.79 -7.44 -17.98
C TYR A 139 -4.35 -8.89 -17.75
N GLN A 140 -3.24 -9.27 -18.35
CA GLN A 140 -2.67 -10.61 -18.20
C GLN A 140 -1.74 -10.71 -17.00
N TRP A 141 -1.65 -11.90 -16.41
CA TRP A 141 -0.69 -12.20 -15.36
C TRP A 141 0.71 -12.50 -15.93
N LYS A 142 1.73 -12.04 -15.17
CA LYS A 142 3.14 -12.35 -15.41
C LYS A 142 3.77 -12.80 -14.10
N ASN A 143 4.61 -13.82 -14.15
CA ASN A 143 5.49 -14.16 -13.05
C ASN A 143 6.76 -13.29 -13.15
N TYR A 144 7.00 -12.42 -12.17
CA TYR A 144 8.20 -11.59 -12.13
C TYR A 144 9.42 -12.36 -11.64
N ALA A 145 9.27 -13.13 -10.58
CA ALA A 145 10.31 -13.98 -10.00
C ALA A 145 9.69 -15.19 -9.31
N GLU A 146 10.48 -16.28 -9.20
CA GLU A 146 10.04 -17.51 -8.55
C GLU A 146 9.67 -17.27 -7.08
N GLY A 147 8.48 -17.72 -6.68
CA GLY A 147 7.96 -17.58 -5.32
C GLY A 147 7.40 -16.20 -4.99
N TRP A 148 7.32 -15.28 -5.98
CA TRP A 148 6.67 -13.99 -5.85
C TRP A 148 5.20 -14.05 -6.28
N PRO A 149 4.33 -13.18 -5.73
CA PRO A 149 3.00 -12.98 -6.32
C PRO A 149 3.11 -12.58 -7.79
N CYS A 150 2.19 -13.07 -8.63
CA CYS A 150 2.11 -12.63 -10.02
C CYS A 150 1.77 -11.13 -10.08
N CYS A 151 2.23 -10.48 -11.14
CA CYS A 151 2.00 -9.07 -11.42
C CYS A 151 1.34 -8.89 -12.78
N LEU A 152 0.98 -7.65 -13.12
CA LEU A 152 0.50 -7.28 -14.45
C LEU A 152 1.60 -7.52 -15.50
N ASN A 153 1.22 -8.13 -16.63
CA ASN A 153 2.15 -8.41 -17.74
C ASN A 153 2.41 -7.17 -18.58
N VAL A 154 3.22 -6.27 -18.04
CA VAL A 154 3.76 -5.07 -18.73
C VAL A 154 5.23 -4.92 -18.35
N ASP A 155 6.03 -4.41 -19.29
CA ASP A 155 7.46 -4.22 -19.08
C ASP A 155 7.81 -2.74 -18.80
N SER A 156 6.94 -1.83 -19.20
CA SER A 156 7.14 -0.38 -19.04
C SER A 156 5.83 0.32 -18.65
N ILE A 157 5.95 1.47 -18.01
CA ILE A 157 4.80 2.36 -17.78
C ILE A 157 4.15 2.86 -19.07
N PHE A 158 4.89 2.87 -20.17
CA PHE A 158 4.38 3.27 -21.50
C PHE A 158 3.51 2.20 -22.17
N ASP A 159 3.49 0.98 -21.64
CA ASP A 159 2.64 -0.12 -22.11
C ASP A 159 1.32 -0.20 -21.33
N LEU A 160 1.13 0.67 -20.33
CA LEU A 160 -0.08 0.70 -19.51
C LEU A 160 -1.26 1.27 -20.30
N ASP A 161 -2.45 0.82 -19.95
CA ASP A 161 -3.73 1.39 -20.40
C ASP A 161 -3.97 2.74 -19.71
N SER A 162 -4.42 3.75 -20.44
CA SER A 162 -4.67 5.12 -19.92
C SER A 162 -5.62 5.14 -18.70
N ASN A 163 -6.44 4.11 -18.50
CA ASN A 163 -7.34 4.02 -17.34
C ASN A 163 -6.63 3.61 -16.04
N ILE A 164 -5.40 3.11 -16.13
CA ILE A 164 -4.58 2.68 -14.98
C ILE A 164 -3.29 3.48 -14.82
N GLU A 165 -2.99 4.39 -15.76
CA GLU A 165 -1.84 5.29 -15.68
C GLU A 165 -2.04 6.40 -14.63
N PHE A 166 -0.93 7.02 -14.24
CA PHE A 166 -0.97 8.28 -13.51
C PHE A 166 -1.69 9.35 -14.31
N SER A 167 -2.49 10.17 -13.63
CA SER A 167 -2.99 11.40 -14.24
C SER A 167 -1.81 12.31 -14.60
N CYS A 168 -2.01 13.22 -15.57
CA CYS A 168 -1.01 14.19 -15.95
C CYS A 168 -0.55 15.06 -14.76
N THR A 169 -1.48 15.41 -13.85
CA THR A 169 -1.16 16.14 -12.61
C THR A 169 -0.26 15.31 -11.70
N ARG A 170 -0.58 14.02 -11.50
CA ARG A 170 0.25 13.10 -10.69
C ARG A 170 1.64 12.94 -11.30
N THR A 171 1.73 12.72 -12.62
CA THR A 171 3.01 12.58 -13.34
C THR A 171 3.87 13.84 -13.20
N LYS A 172 3.29 15.04 -13.36
CA LYS A 172 4.03 16.31 -13.20
C LYS A 172 4.52 16.48 -11.76
N SER A 173 3.69 16.20 -10.78
CA SER A 173 4.06 16.30 -9.36
C SER A 173 5.17 15.32 -8.99
N PHE A 174 5.08 14.06 -9.43
CA PHE A 174 6.09 13.03 -9.21
C PHE A 174 7.43 13.38 -9.87
N THR A 175 7.39 13.72 -11.17
CA THR A 175 8.60 14.09 -11.94
C THR A 175 9.23 15.38 -11.42
N GLY A 176 8.41 16.37 -11.07
CA GLY A 176 8.88 17.63 -10.49
C GLY A 176 9.61 17.42 -9.16
N LEU A 177 9.07 16.58 -8.28
CA LEU A 177 9.72 16.21 -7.03
C LEU A 177 11.06 15.49 -7.25
N LEU A 178 11.09 14.54 -8.19
CA LEU A 178 12.30 13.80 -8.54
C LEU A 178 13.41 14.72 -9.07
N ILE A 179 13.08 15.65 -9.97
CA ILE A 179 14.01 16.65 -10.49
C ILE A 179 14.51 17.59 -9.39
N TYR A 180 13.60 18.09 -8.54
CA TYR A 180 13.93 18.98 -7.44
C TYR A 180 14.90 18.32 -6.46
N GLN A 181 14.64 17.08 -6.07
CA GLN A 181 15.51 16.33 -5.16
C GLN A 181 16.87 16.04 -5.81
N GLY A 182 16.91 15.61 -7.06
CA GLY A 182 18.15 15.40 -7.80
C GLY A 182 19.00 16.66 -7.90
N ALA A 183 18.39 17.81 -8.22
CA ALA A 183 19.09 19.09 -8.28
C ALA A 183 19.61 19.55 -6.91
N THR A 184 18.82 19.37 -5.85
CA THR A 184 19.21 19.72 -4.47
C THR A 184 20.43 18.93 -4.03
N HIS A 185 20.48 17.61 -4.32
CA HIS A 185 21.61 16.76 -4.00
C HIS A 185 22.88 17.09 -4.80
N LEU A 186 22.72 17.41 -6.10
CA LEU A 186 23.83 17.88 -6.94
C LEU A 186 24.44 19.18 -6.43
N LEU A 187 23.58 20.17 -6.08
CA LEU A 187 24.01 21.47 -5.58
C LEU A 187 24.65 21.41 -4.18
N SER A 188 24.22 20.47 -3.36
CA SER A 188 24.80 20.25 -2.01
C SER A 188 26.14 19.53 -2.04
N GLY A 189 26.62 19.05 -3.20
CA GLY A 189 27.90 18.37 -3.37
C GLY A 189 27.98 16.97 -2.78
N PHE A 190 26.81 16.38 -2.40
CA PHE A 190 26.75 15.07 -1.79
C PHE A 190 27.00 13.91 -2.74
N LEU A 191 26.65 14.05 -4.01
CA LEU A 191 26.75 12.99 -5.01
C LEU A 191 28.19 12.76 -5.56
N ALA A 192 29.18 13.55 -5.14
CA ALA A 192 30.51 13.50 -5.71
C ALA A 192 31.62 12.92 -4.81
N ARG A 193 31.29 12.47 -3.59
CA ARG A 193 32.33 12.04 -2.63
C ARG A 193 31.89 10.80 -1.85
N PRO A 194 32.37 9.60 -2.19
CA PRO A 194 32.37 8.48 -1.25
C PRO A 194 33.29 8.84 -0.08
N THR A 195 32.74 9.44 0.98
CA THR A 195 33.52 9.83 2.16
C THR A 195 32.89 9.26 3.41
N SER A 196 33.75 8.70 4.30
CA SER A 196 33.35 8.33 5.63
C SER A 196 32.97 9.57 6.44
N TRP A 197 32.05 9.41 7.35
CA TRP A 197 31.62 10.44 8.29
C TRP A 197 32.74 10.81 9.26
N ARG A 198 32.83 12.09 9.60
CA ARG A 198 33.80 12.61 10.59
C ARG A 198 33.23 12.68 12.00
N SER A 199 31.88 12.83 12.10
CA SER A 199 31.19 12.94 13.37
C SER A 199 29.67 12.69 13.18
N LEU A 200 28.98 12.46 14.29
CA LEU A 200 27.49 12.40 14.33
C LEU A 200 26.86 13.77 13.97
N ASP A 201 27.55 14.88 14.31
CA ASP A 201 27.07 16.23 13.95
C ASP A 201 27.09 16.47 12.43
N GLU A 202 28.09 15.90 11.74
CA GLU A 202 28.13 15.95 10.27
C GLU A 202 26.91 15.20 9.66
N MET A 203 26.60 14.03 10.19
CA MET A 203 25.38 13.29 9.78
C MET A 203 24.13 14.11 10.02
N ARG A 204 24.00 14.74 11.19
CA ARG A 204 22.88 15.60 11.55
C ARG A 204 22.79 16.82 10.63
N SER A 205 23.91 17.39 10.20
CA SER A 205 23.94 18.56 9.31
C SER A 205 23.39 18.28 7.91
N ILE A 206 23.58 17.08 7.37
CA ILE A 206 23.04 16.65 6.08
C ILE A 206 21.52 16.55 6.18
N PHE A 207 21.06 15.87 7.22
CA PHE A 207 19.66 15.67 7.50
C PHE A 207 18.90 17.01 7.62
N SER A 208 19.43 17.99 8.33
CA SER A 208 18.80 19.30 8.53
C SER A 208 18.71 20.17 7.26
N ARG A 209 19.46 19.83 6.19
CA ARG A 209 19.45 20.55 4.91
C ARG A 209 18.42 20.03 3.92
N THR A 210 17.91 18.81 4.10
CA THR A 210 17.08 18.13 3.10
C THR A 210 15.59 18.43 3.20
N LYS A 211 15.11 18.85 4.37
CA LYS A 211 13.70 19.26 4.59
C LYS A 211 13.61 20.32 5.70
N GLY A 212 12.58 21.14 5.67
CA GLY A 212 12.29 22.09 6.74
C GLY A 212 12.17 21.43 8.11
N ARG A 213 12.01 22.23 9.16
CA ARG A 213 11.94 21.79 10.56
C ARG A 213 10.67 20.99 10.84
N ASP A 214 10.66 19.70 10.47
CA ASP A 214 9.62 18.78 10.83
C ASP A 214 9.89 18.21 12.24
N ILE A 215 8.88 18.19 13.10
CA ILE A 215 9.02 17.84 14.54
C ILE A 215 9.51 16.39 14.71
N VAL A 216 8.95 15.45 13.97
CA VAL A 216 9.29 14.01 14.12
C VAL A 216 10.74 13.72 13.72
N PRO A 217 11.23 14.12 12.54
CA PRO A 217 12.63 13.93 12.18
C PRO A 217 13.63 14.54 13.15
N GLU A 218 13.32 15.71 13.73
CA GLU A 218 14.19 16.33 14.71
C GLU A 218 14.21 15.58 16.05
N TYR A 219 13.06 15.06 16.46
CA TYR A 219 12.95 14.18 17.62
C TYR A 219 13.79 12.91 17.42
N VAL A 220 13.68 12.25 16.27
CA VAL A 220 14.49 11.06 15.91
C VAL A 220 15.97 11.33 16.02
N ALA A 221 16.45 12.42 15.42
CA ALA A 221 17.87 12.80 15.46
C ALA A 221 18.40 13.09 16.86
N SER A 222 17.50 13.41 17.80
CA SER A 222 17.86 13.72 19.21
C SER A 222 17.76 12.50 20.13
N HIS A 223 16.87 11.53 19.82
CA HIS A 223 16.49 10.43 20.73
C HIS A 223 16.85 9.03 20.21
N TRP A 224 17.43 8.90 19.01
CA TRP A 224 17.71 7.61 18.35
C TRP A 224 18.55 6.63 19.18
N GLN A 225 19.39 7.14 20.10
CA GLN A 225 20.22 6.33 21.00
C GLN A 225 19.44 5.77 22.19
N GLU A 226 18.27 6.34 22.52
CA GLU A 226 17.51 5.98 23.71
C GLU A 226 16.81 4.63 23.54
N ASP A 227 16.90 3.79 24.56
CA ASP A 227 16.28 2.47 24.57
C ASP A 227 14.75 2.53 24.53
N ALA A 228 14.15 3.54 25.16
CA ALA A 228 12.71 3.75 25.12
C ALA A 228 12.23 4.12 23.69
N PHE A 229 12.96 4.97 22.98
CA PHE A 229 12.62 5.32 21.60
C PHE A 229 12.89 4.15 20.63
N PHE A 230 13.96 3.39 20.86
CA PHE A 230 14.21 2.17 20.11
C PHE A 230 13.03 1.19 20.22
N GLY A 231 12.53 0.95 21.43
CA GLY A 231 11.36 0.11 21.68
C GLY A 231 10.06 0.68 21.09
N TYR A 232 9.84 2.01 21.24
CA TYR A 232 8.69 2.71 20.69
C TYR A 232 8.51 2.47 19.17
N GLN A 233 9.59 2.41 18.43
CA GLN A 233 9.55 2.22 16.97
C GLN A 233 9.03 0.84 16.55
N PHE A 234 9.09 -0.20 17.40
CA PHE A 234 8.45 -1.50 17.12
C PHE A 234 6.93 -1.49 17.29
N LEU A 235 6.41 -0.46 17.93
CA LEU A 235 4.96 -0.25 18.11
C LEU A 235 4.41 0.76 17.10
N ASN A 236 5.14 1.84 16.84
CA ASN A 236 4.66 3.03 16.15
C ASN A 236 5.60 3.50 15.03
N GLY A 237 6.61 2.70 14.67
CA GLY A 237 7.52 2.98 13.58
C GLY A 237 7.03 2.43 12.24
N ASN A 238 7.96 2.34 11.28
CA ASN A 238 7.66 1.88 9.93
C ASN A 238 7.33 0.37 9.85
N ASN A 239 7.73 -0.43 10.86
CA ASN A 239 7.53 -1.88 10.88
C ASN A 239 6.82 -2.37 12.17
N PRO A 240 5.59 -1.94 12.41
CA PRO A 240 4.90 -2.20 13.68
C PRO A 240 4.35 -3.64 13.79
N ILE A 241 4.55 -4.48 12.79
CA ILE A 241 4.00 -5.85 12.74
C ILE A 241 5.02 -6.94 13.05
N VAL A 242 6.28 -6.60 13.30
CA VAL A 242 7.36 -7.58 13.49
C VAL A 242 7.41 -8.12 14.93
N ILE A 243 7.01 -7.31 15.91
CA ILE A 243 7.05 -7.65 17.33
C ILE A 243 5.97 -8.67 17.72
N ARG A 244 6.34 -9.62 18.58
CA ARG A 244 5.44 -10.62 19.16
C ARG A 244 5.73 -10.87 20.63
N ASN A 245 4.74 -11.34 21.38
CA ASN A 245 4.91 -11.75 22.75
C ASN A 245 5.83 -13.00 22.83
N CYS A 246 6.70 -13.05 23.84
CA CYS A 246 7.67 -14.12 24.06
C CYS A 246 7.36 -14.85 25.37
N LEU A 247 6.58 -15.90 25.27
CA LEU A 247 6.25 -16.76 26.43
C LEU A 247 7.31 -17.83 26.71
N VAL A 248 8.12 -18.16 25.69
CA VAL A 248 9.23 -19.13 25.76
C VAL A 248 10.36 -18.60 24.88
N LEU A 249 11.57 -18.56 25.44
CA LEU A 249 12.76 -18.18 24.68
C LEU A 249 13.08 -19.25 23.63
N PRO A 250 13.38 -18.86 22.38
CA PRO A 250 13.89 -19.81 21.39
C PRO A 250 15.25 -20.38 21.83
N GLU A 251 15.48 -21.68 21.60
CA GLU A 251 16.78 -22.32 21.91
C GLU A 251 17.98 -21.62 21.26
N LYS A 252 17.76 -21.04 20.07
CA LYS A 252 18.76 -20.25 19.32
C LYS A 252 19.08 -18.88 19.95
N PHE A 253 18.37 -18.48 21.03
CA PHE A 253 18.59 -17.22 21.74
C PHE A 253 18.70 -17.48 23.25
N PRO A 254 19.86 -17.97 23.73
CA PRO A 254 20.06 -18.48 25.10
C PRO A 254 20.28 -17.35 26.11
N VAL A 255 19.33 -16.44 26.24
CA VAL A 255 19.33 -15.39 27.26
C VAL A 255 19.04 -16.00 28.62
N THR A 256 19.88 -15.67 29.62
CA THR A 256 19.69 -16.15 30.98
C THR A 256 19.15 -15.07 31.90
N GLN A 257 18.62 -15.47 33.07
CA GLN A 257 18.15 -14.56 34.12
C GLN A 257 19.26 -13.57 34.55
N GLU A 258 20.46 -14.07 34.73
CA GLU A 258 21.60 -13.28 35.19
C GLU A 258 21.98 -12.16 34.19
N MET A 259 21.85 -12.45 32.89
CA MET A 259 22.15 -11.46 31.84
C MET A 259 21.23 -10.26 31.91
N VAL A 260 19.95 -10.44 32.24
CA VAL A 260 18.92 -9.40 32.17
C VAL A 260 18.42 -8.91 33.52
N ALA A 261 19.00 -9.41 34.62
CA ALA A 261 18.55 -9.09 35.98
C ALA A 261 18.51 -7.58 36.25
N ASP A 262 19.56 -6.85 35.85
CA ASP A 262 19.63 -5.39 36.04
C ASP A 262 18.58 -4.62 35.22
N SER A 263 18.23 -5.15 34.04
CA SER A 263 17.20 -4.55 33.16
C SER A 263 15.77 -4.80 33.65
N LEU A 264 15.52 -5.93 34.32
CA LEU A 264 14.21 -6.30 34.82
C LEU A 264 13.86 -5.66 36.18
N GLY A 265 14.90 -5.35 36.97
CA GLY A 265 14.75 -4.87 38.36
C GLY A 265 14.78 -5.98 39.40
N LYS A 266 14.89 -5.58 40.68
CA LYS A 266 15.18 -6.51 41.81
C LYS A 266 14.02 -7.40 42.23
N ASP A 267 12.78 -7.03 41.89
CA ASP A 267 11.57 -7.67 42.46
C ASP A 267 10.92 -8.66 41.48
N THR A 268 11.55 -8.95 40.35
CA THR A 268 11.01 -9.82 39.34
C THR A 268 12.07 -10.72 38.69
N THR A 269 11.61 -11.68 37.90
CA THR A 269 12.47 -12.61 37.17
C THR A 269 12.02 -12.70 35.72
N LEU A 270 12.94 -13.06 34.81
CA LEU A 270 12.64 -13.26 33.40
C LEU A 270 11.47 -14.24 33.21
N SER A 271 11.46 -15.35 33.95
CA SER A 271 10.39 -16.33 33.88
C SER A 271 9.03 -15.79 34.35
N LYS A 272 9.02 -14.90 35.35
CA LYS A 272 7.79 -14.24 35.82
C LYS A 272 7.28 -13.25 34.75
N GLU A 273 8.13 -12.36 34.27
CA GLU A 273 7.78 -11.36 33.24
C GLU A 273 7.29 -12.02 31.93
N MET A 274 7.90 -13.17 31.54
CA MET A 274 7.41 -13.95 30.40
C MET A 274 6.01 -14.51 30.63
N LYS A 275 5.72 -15.07 31.83
CA LYS A 275 4.38 -15.58 32.15
C LYS A 275 3.33 -14.47 32.23
N GLU A 276 3.70 -13.31 32.70
CA GLU A 276 2.83 -12.12 32.78
C GLU A 276 2.63 -11.42 31.42
N GLY A 277 3.40 -11.83 30.38
CA GLY A 277 3.24 -11.32 29.03
C GLY A 277 3.97 -10.01 28.77
N HIS A 278 4.95 -9.64 29.59
CA HIS A 278 5.71 -8.39 29.51
C HIS A 278 7.01 -8.52 28.69
N ILE A 279 7.34 -9.72 28.21
CA ILE A 279 8.49 -9.97 27.35
C ILE A 279 8.07 -10.15 25.91
N PHE A 280 8.77 -9.46 25.02
CA PHE A 280 8.52 -9.49 23.58
C PHE A 280 9.80 -9.81 22.83
N ILE A 281 9.65 -10.36 21.63
CA ILE A 281 10.77 -10.71 20.76
C ILE A 281 10.55 -10.17 19.34
N VAL A 282 11.66 -9.76 18.74
CA VAL A 282 11.76 -9.52 17.30
C VAL A 282 12.83 -10.45 16.75
N ASP A 283 12.50 -11.19 15.70
CA ASP A 283 13.37 -12.21 15.10
C ASP A 283 13.43 -12.00 13.58
N TYR A 284 14.60 -11.63 13.10
CA TYR A 284 14.85 -11.40 11.67
C TYR A 284 15.42 -12.63 10.96
N GLU A 285 14.96 -13.83 11.32
CA GLU A 285 15.38 -15.11 10.71
C GLU A 285 15.33 -15.09 9.17
N LEU A 286 14.41 -14.33 8.58
CA LEU A 286 14.28 -14.18 7.13
C LEU A 286 15.56 -13.67 6.45
N LEU A 287 16.43 -12.96 7.20
CA LEU A 287 17.66 -12.39 6.71
C LEU A 287 18.86 -13.34 6.81
N GLN A 288 18.72 -14.52 7.43
CA GLN A 288 19.83 -15.44 7.59
C GLN A 288 20.40 -15.90 6.24
N GLY A 289 21.71 -15.70 6.04
CA GLY A 289 22.41 -16.11 4.82
C GLY A 289 21.94 -15.37 3.55
N ILE A 290 21.37 -14.18 3.69
CA ILE A 290 21.06 -13.31 2.55
C ILE A 290 22.35 -12.81 1.92
N PRO A 291 22.52 -12.91 0.58
CA PRO A 291 23.67 -12.34 -0.11
C PRO A 291 23.77 -10.83 0.09
N ALA A 292 24.89 -10.38 0.61
CA ALA A 292 25.23 -8.97 0.70
C ALA A 292 26.03 -8.54 -0.54
N GLY A 293 25.81 -7.29 -0.96
CA GLY A 293 26.42 -6.73 -2.14
C GLY A 293 27.70 -5.94 -1.87
N THR A 294 28.13 -5.21 -2.90
CA THR A 294 29.19 -4.22 -2.82
C THR A 294 28.65 -2.85 -3.23
N ILE A 295 28.98 -1.80 -2.48
CA ILE A 295 28.71 -0.42 -2.85
C ILE A 295 30.04 0.28 -3.04
N HIS A 296 30.25 0.92 -4.19
CA HIS A 296 31.55 1.55 -4.55
C HIS A 296 32.76 0.62 -4.41
N GLY A 297 32.58 -0.67 -4.71
CA GLY A 297 33.62 -1.69 -4.60
C GLY A 297 33.90 -2.15 -3.17
N ARG A 298 33.20 -1.65 -2.17
CA ARG A 298 33.31 -2.04 -0.77
C ARG A 298 32.22 -3.06 -0.40
N GLN A 299 32.63 -4.19 0.20
CA GLN A 299 31.75 -5.23 0.70
C GLN A 299 30.78 -4.65 1.73
N GLN A 300 29.52 -5.02 1.61
CA GLN A 300 28.48 -4.76 2.60
C GLN A 300 28.15 -6.04 3.38
N TYR A 301 27.44 -5.88 4.50
CA TYR A 301 27.11 -6.99 5.40
C TYR A 301 25.64 -6.95 5.80
N VAL A 302 25.07 -8.13 6.03
CA VAL A 302 23.69 -8.32 6.48
C VAL A 302 23.71 -9.23 7.70
N ALA A 303 23.02 -8.84 8.75
CA ALA A 303 22.82 -9.67 9.94
C ALA A 303 21.38 -10.14 10.03
N ALA A 304 21.16 -11.22 10.77
CA ALA A 304 19.83 -11.76 11.09
C ALA A 304 19.62 -11.76 12.62
N PRO A 305 19.47 -10.58 13.26
CA PRO A 305 19.45 -10.46 14.69
C PRO A 305 18.16 -10.98 15.34
N LEU A 306 18.27 -11.28 16.64
CA LEU A 306 17.17 -11.42 17.59
C LEU A 306 17.29 -10.31 18.62
N CYS A 307 16.17 -9.72 19.01
CA CYS A 307 16.10 -8.71 20.05
C CYS A 307 14.98 -9.05 21.03
N LEU A 308 15.34 -9.13 22.30
CA LEU A 308 14.38 -9.31 23.41
C LEU A 308 14.05 -7.95 24.00
N LEU A 309 12.77 -7.69 24.20
CA LEU A 309 12.27 -6.43 24.74
C LEU A 309 11.43 -6.71 25.98
N HIS A 310 11.51 -5.80 26.94
CA HIS A 310 10.73 -5.81 28.17
C HIS A 310 9.83 -4.56 28.23
N GLN A 311 8.57 -4.76 28.58
CA GLN A 311 7.66 -3.69 28.93
C GLN A 311 7.85 -3.35 30.41
N ASP A 312 8.43 -2.21 30.71
CA ASP A 312 8.67 -1.77 32.08
C ASP A 312 7.39 -1.34 32.82
N ALA A 313 7.48 -1.11 34.11
CA ALA A 313 6.35 -0.71 34.95
C ALA A 313 5.70 0.62 34.54
N SER A 314 6.40 1.48 33.80
CA SER A 314 5.87 2.72 33.24
C SER A 314 5.17 2.52 31.88
N GLY A 315 5.19 1.29 31.37
CA GLY A 315 4.59 0.93 30.08
C GLY A 315 5.49 1.18 28.88
N HIS A 316 6.77 1.55 29.08
CA HIS A 316 7.70 1.69 27.98
C HIS A 316 8.31 0.33 27.59
N LEU A 317 8.42 0.13 26.30
CA LEU A 317 9.11 -1.03 25.74
C LEU A 317 10.60 -0.72 25.59
N ARG A 318 11.48 -1.55 26.18
CA ARG A 318 12.95 -1.36 26.13
C ARG A 318 13.64 -2.65 25.70
N PRO A 319 14.70 -2.58 24.87
CA PRO A 319 15.51 -3.74 24.56
C PRO A 319 16.33 -4.15 25.78
N ILE A 320 16.41 -5.47 26.05
CA ILE A 320 17.13 -6.03 27.19
C ILE A 320 18.21 -7.05 26.78
N ALA A 321 18.15 -7.59 25.56
CA ALA A 321 19.18 -8.46 25.01
C ALA A 321 19.11 -8.46 23.48
N ILE A 322 20.27 -8.46 22.82
CA ILE A 322 20.40 -8.53 21.36
C ILE A 322 21.46 -9.57 21.00
N GLN A 323 21.12 -10.48 20.08
CA GLN A 323 22.06 -11.41 19.43
C GLN A 323 22.03 -11.15 17.93
N LEU A 324 23.20 -10.98 17.30
CA LEU A 324 23.28 -10.53 15.89
C LEU A 324 23.25 -11.68 14.87
N SER A 325 23.23 -12.92 15.34
CA SER A 325 23.20 -14.12 14.50
C SER A 325 22.11 -15.09 14.95
N GLN A 326 21.55 -15.85 14.02
CA GLN A 326 20.61 -16.95 14.32
C GLN A 326 21.31 -18.18 14.95
N MET A 327 22.64 -18.22 14.91
CA MET A 327 23.45 -19.33 15.44
C MET A 327 24.11 -18.86 16.74
N PRO A 328 23.70 -19.36 17.92
CA PRO A 328 24.35 -19.06 19.17
C PRO A 328 25.77 -19.69 19.23
N GLY A 329 26.69 -19.03 19.89
CA GLY A 329 28.05 -19.53 20.03
C GLY A 329 29.04 -18.47 20.47
N PRO A 330 30.33 -18.82 20.62
CA PRO A 330 31.36 -17.88 21.09
C PRO A 330 31.55 -16.63 20.22
N SER A 331 31.32 -16.75 18.91
CA SER A 331 31.38 -15.64 17.94
C SER A 331 30.02 -14.92 17.74
N SER A 332 29.06 -15.21 18.60
CA SER A 332 27.74 -14.57 18.58
C SER A 332 27.33 -14.13 19.99
N PRO A 333 28.01 -13.11 20.54
CA PRO A 333 27.74 -12.64 21.90
C PRO A 333 26.34 -12.05 22.00
N ILE A 334 25.73 -12.18 23.18
CA ILE A 334 24.47 -11.51 23.52
C ILE A 334 24.81 -10.16 24.11
N PHE A 335 24.50 -9.09 23.39
CA PHE A 335 24.68 -7.70 23.81
C PHE A 335 23.59 -7.31 24.80
N LEU A 336 23.97 -6.55 25.83
CA LEU A 336 23.11 -6.15 26.94
C LEU A 336 23.22 -4.63 27.16
N PRO A 337 22.21 -3.97 27.76
CA PRO A 337 22.27 -2.55 28.11
C PRO A 337 23.40 -2.20 29.08
N SER A 338 23.92 -3.19 29.82
CA SER A 338 25.06 -3.04 30.76
C SER A 338 26.42 -3.13 30.09
N ASP A 339 26.53 -3.46 28.81
CA ASP A 339 27.75 -3.48 28.04
C ASP A 339 28.27 -2.05 27.79
N ASP A 340 29.45 -1.94 27.16
CA ASP A 340 29.97 -0.64 26.71
C ASP A 340 28.95 0.09 25.81
N GLU A 341 28.88 1.41 25.95
CA GLU A 341 27.91 2.25 25.26
C GLU A 341 27.93 2.04 23.73
N TRP A 342 29.13 1.92 23.15
CA TRP A 342 29.29 1.74 21.70
C TRP A 342 28.95 0.32 21.25
N ASP A 343 29.24 -0.69 22.08
CA ASP A 343 28.80 -2.07 21.78
C ASP A 343 27.27 -2.19 21.76
N TRP A 344 26.62 -1.63 22.78
CA TRP A 344 25.16 -1.62 22.85
C TRP A 344 24.51 -0.81 21.71
N LEU A 345 25.06 0.37 21.43
CA LEU A 345 24.56 1.22 20.35
C LEU A 345 24.73 0.56 18.99
N LEU A 346 25.88 -0.06 18.72
CA LEU A 346 26.14 -0.79 17.49
C LEU A 346 25.21 -2.01 17.34
N ALA A 347 24.95 -2.75 18.42
CA ALA A 347 24.01 -3.86 18.40
C ALA A 347 22.59 -3.40 18.04
N LYS A 348 22.11 -2.30 18.63
CA LYS A 348 20.82 -1.69 18.28
C LYS A 348 20.80 -1.23 16.81
N THR A 349 21.87 -0.67 16.31
CA THR A 349 21.99 -0.21 14.92
C THR A 349 21.90 -1.37 13.93
N TRP A 350 22.49 -2.52 14.25
CA TRP A 350 22.33 -3.75 13.47
C TRP A 350 20.89 -4.26 13.44
N VAL A 351 20.19 -4.18 14.56
CA VAL A 351 18.75 -4.52 14.60
C VAL A 351 17.94 -3.57 13.72
N ARG A 352 18.26 -2.26 13.74
CA ARG A 352 17.60 -1.26 12.87
C ARG A 352 17.91 -1.47 11.38
N ASN A 353 19.13 -1.91 11.04
CA ASN A 353 19.44 -2.30 9.67
C ASN A 353 18.64 -3.52 9.21
N ALA A 354 18.50 -4.53 10.04
CA ALA A 354 17.66 -5.69 9.75
C ALA A 354 16.18 -5.31 9.62
N ASP A 355 15.70 -4.41 10.48
CA ASP A 355 14.35 -3.87 10.42
C ASP A 355 14.09 -3.09 9.13
N PHE A 356 15.07 -2.32 8.64
CA PHE A 356 15.01 -1.62 7.37
C PHE A 356 14.74 -2.60 6.21
N TYR A 357 15.46 -3.71 6.11
CA TYR A 357 15.22 -4.71 5.04
C TYR A 357 13.88 -5.41 5.19
N SER A 358 13.55 -5.84 6.41
CA SER A 358 12.26 -6.48 6.70
C SER A 358 11.09 -5.54 6.39
N HIS A 359 11.20 -4.27 6.74
CA HIS A 359 10.21 -3.25 6.43
C HIS A 359 10.08 -3.06 4.93
N GLN A 360 11.17 -2.71 4.23
CA GLN A 360 11.12 -2.37 2.81
C GLN A 360 10.62 -3.53 1.95
N VAL A 361 11.10 -4.75 2.20
CA VAL A 361 10.83 -5.91 1.32
C VAL A 361 9.54 -6.64 1.71
N ILE A 362 9.30 -6.85 3.01
CA ILE A 362 8.16 -7.67 3.47
C ILE A 362 6.97 -6.81 3.83
N THR A 363 7.14 -5.88 4.77
CA THR A 363 5.99 -5.15 5.34
C THR A 363 5.44 -4.14 4.35
N HIS A 364 6.28 -3.45 3.61
CA HIS A 364 5.91 -2.44 2.62
C HIS A 364 5.70 -3.07 1.22
N LEU A 365 6.76 -3.59 0.56
CA LEU A 365 6.64 -4.09 -0.81
C LEU A 365 5.67 -5.28 -0.92
N LEU A 366 5.93 -6.38 -0.22
CA LEU A 366 5.13 -7.61 -0.37
C LEU A 366 3.70 -7.41 0.14
N ARG A 367 3.54 -6.99 1.42
CA ARG A 367 2.25 -7.02 2.11
C ARG A 367 1.32 -5.89 1.70
N THR A 368 1.82 -4.85 1.03
CA THR A 368 0.97 -3.78 0.50
C THR A 368 1.03 -3.69 -1.02
N HIS A 369 2.16 -3.29 -1.61
CA HIS A 369 2.28 -3.07 -3.05
C HIS A 369 1.96 -4.29 -3.90
N LEU A 370 2.60 -5.43 -3.62
CA LEU A 370 2.41 -6.62 -4.47
C LEU A 370 1.03 -7.23 -4.26
N PHE A 371 0.51 -7.31 -3.04
CA PHE A 371 -0.86 -7.77 -2.83
C PHE A 371 -1.90 -6.76 -3.34
N GLY A 372 -1.66 -5.46 -3.21
CA GLY A 372 -2.50 -4.43 -3.81
C GLY A 372 -2.62 -4.59 -5.32
N GLU A 373 -1.52 -4.89 -6.00
CA GLU A 373 -1.51 -5.19 -7.44
C GLU A 373 -2.29 -6.46 -7.76
N VAL A 374 -2.13 -7.51 -6.96
CA VAL A 374 -2.91 -8.76 -7.12
C VAL A 374 -4.41 -8.48 -7.03
N PHE A 375 -4.84 -7.73 -6.03
CA PHE A 375 -6.24 -7.36 -5.86
C PHE A 375 -6.75 -6.50 -7.02
N ALA A 376 -5.95 -5.56 -7.49
CA ALA A 376 -6.28 -4.69 -8.64
C ALA A 376 -6.45 -5.49 -9.93
N VAL A 377 -5.47 -6.32 -10.29
CA VAL A 377 -5.49 -7.10 -11.53
C VAL A 377 -6.64 -8.11 -11.50
N ALA A 378 -6.83 -8.85 -10.41
CA ALA A 378 -7.93 -9.79 -10.28
C ALA A 378 -9.30 -9.07 -10.41
N THR A 379 -9.47 -7.88 -9.81
CA THR A 379 -10.70 -7.10 -9.91
C THR A 379 -10.97 -6.65 -11.34
N LEU A 380 -9.96 -6.15 -12.04
CA LEU A 380 -10.08 -5.78 -13.44
C LEU A 380 -10.41 -6.97 -14.36
N ARG A 381 -9.94 -8.15 -14.03
CA ARG A 381 -10.09 -9.37 -14.83
C ARG A 381 -11.43 -10.08 -14.63
N GLN A 382 -11.94 -10.11 -13.41
CA GLN A 382 -13.03 -11.01 -13.02
C GLN A 382 -14.33 -10.31 -12.68
N LEU A 383 -14.31 -9.00 -12.38
CA LEU A 383 -15.50 -8.24 -12.02
C LEU A 383 -15.83 -7.20 -13.10
N PRO A 384 -16.99 -7.29 -13.79
CA PRO A 384 -17.39 -6.27 -14.77
C PRO A 384 -17.71 -4.94 -14.08
N THR A 385 -17.71 -3.83 -14.83
CA THR A 385 -17.91 -2.47 -14.29
C THR A 385 -19.23 -2.28 -13.57
N CYS A 386 -20.27 -3.04 -13.96
CA CYS A 386 -21.57 -3.01 -13.30
C CYS A 386 -21.64 -3.83 -12.01
N HIS A 387 -20.62 -4.67 -11.72
CA HIS A 387 -20.63 -5.51 -10.54
C HIS A 387 -20.51 -4.65 -9.26
N PRO A 388 -21.31 -4.90 -8.20
CA PRO A 388 -21.27 -4.11 -6.98
C PRO A 388 -19.88 -4.03 -6.34
N LEU A 389 -19.16 -5.17 -6.32
CA LEU A 389 -17.83 -5.24 -5.73
C LEU A 389 -16.76 -4.53 -6.59
N PHE A 390 -16.91 -4.49 -7.92
CA PHE A 390 -16.07 -3.63 -8.76
C PHE A 390 -16.23 -2.16 -8.37
N LYS A 391 -17.46 -1.70 -8.23
CA LYS A 391 -17.75 -0.30 -7.85
C LYS A 391 -17.20 0.06 -6.48
N LEU A 392 -17.24 -0.88 -5.52
CA LEU A 392 -16.69 -0.71 -4.18
C LEU A 392 -15.17 -0.63 -4.19
N LEU A 393 -14.51 -1.52 -4.94
CA LEU A 393 -13.06 -1.76 -4.82
C LEU A 393 -12.22 -0.89 -5.75
N ILE A 394 -12.71 -0.51 -6.94
CA ILE A 394 -11.89 0.18 -7.94
C ILE A 394 -11.23 1.48 -7.46
N PRO A 395 -11.84 2.29 -6.56
CA PRO A 395 -11.18 3.46 -6.00
C PRO A 395 -9.93 3.14 -5.18
N HIS A 396 -9.84 1.91 -4.66
CA HIS A 396 -8.71 1.44 -3.85
C HIS A 396 -7.53 0.89 -4.65
N PHE A 397 -7.61 0.98 -5.99
CA PHE A 397 -6.54 0.53 -6.89
C PHE A 397 -6.04 1.65 -7.81
N ARG A 398 -6.50 2.88 -7.59
CA ARG A 398 -6.09 4.02 -8.39
C ARG A 398 -4.57 4.19 -8.31
N PHE A 399 -3.91 4.21 -9.47
CA PHE A 399 -2.46 4.36 -9.63
C PHE A 399 -1.59 3.19 -9.15
N THR A 400 -2.15 2.18 -8.49
CA THR A 400 -1.39 1.05 -7.93
C THR A 400 -0.60 0.29 -9.01
N LEU A 401 -1.21 0.04 -10.15
CA LEU A 401 -0.54 -0.66 -11.26
C LEU A 401 0.57 0.17 -11.88
N HIS A 402 0.39 1.48 -11.97
CA HIS A 402 1.41 2.39 -12.49
C HIS A 402 2.64 2.45 -11.57
N ILE A 403 2.43 2.74 -10.28
CA ILE A 403 3.56 2.86 -9.34
C ILE A 403 4.33 1.56 -9.19
N ASN A 404 3.64 0.41 -9.18
CA ASN A 404 4.31 -0.88 -9.09
C ASN A 404 5.12 -1.22 -10.35
N THR A 405 4.62 -0.88 -11.52
CA THR A 405 5.37 -1.03 -12.78
C THR A 405 6.61 -0.14 -12.76
N LEU A 406 6.47 1.10 -12.30
CA LEU A 406 7.60 2.03 -12.15
C LEU A 406 8.62 1.50 -11.13
N ALA A 407 8.17 0.99 -9.98
CA ALA A 407 9.04 0.41 -8.96
C ALA A 407 9.86 -0.78 -9.50
N ARG A 408 9.24 -1.66 -10.28
CA ARG A 408 9.96 -2.77 -10.94
C ARG A 408 11.05 -2.31 -11.89
N THR A 409 10.83 -1.21 -12.60
CA THR A 409 11.78 -0.70 -13.61
C THR A 409 12.87 0.19 -13.04
N VAL A 410 12.66 0.83 -11.89
CA VAL A 410 13.58 1.83 -11.34
C VAL A 410 14.16 1.45 -9.98
N LEU A 411 13.36 0.85 -9.10
CA LEU A 411 13.79 0.60 -7.72
C LEU A 411 14.41 -0.80 -7.53
N ILE A 412 13.69 -1.85 -7.94
CA ILE A 412 14.00 -3.24 -7.60
C ILE A 412 14.69 -4.03 -8.72
N ASN A 413 14.82 -3.47 -9.93
CA ASN A 413 15.56 -4.09 -11.02
C ASN A 413 17.07 -4.16 -10.73
N PRO A 414 17.81 -5.06 -11.37
CA PRO A 414 19.27 -5.08 -11.27
C PRO A 414 19.88 -3.71 -11.62
N GLY A 415 20.75 -3.20 -10.76
CA GLY A 415 21.32 -1.85 -10.87
C GLY A 415 20.37 -0.71 -10.52
N GLY A 416 19.21 -1.00 -9.95
CA GLY A 416 18.26 -0.01 -9.45
C GLY A 416 18.70 0.68 -8.17
N VAL A 417 17.79 1.47 -7.58
CA VAL A 417 18.09 2.26 -6.36
C VAL A 417 18.47 1.35 -5.19
N ILE A 418 17.83 0.19 -5.05
CA ILE A 418 18.12 -0.76 -3.97
C ILE A 418 19.55 -1.30 -4.09
N ASP A 419 19.99 -1.72 -5.28
CA ASP A 419 21.36 -2.21 -5.48
C ASP A 419 22.43 -1.13 -5.19
N LYS A 420 22.11 0.14 -5.40
CA LYS A 420 23.03 1.26 -5.21
C LYS A 420 23.03 1.83 -3.80
N GLY A 421 21.96 1.66 -3.07
CA GLY A 421 21.72 2.33 -1.79
C GLY A 421 21.55 1.39 -0.60
N SER A 422 21.48 0.07 -0.82
CA SER A 422 21.29 -0.90 0.26
C SER A 422 22.36 -1.98 0.27
N GLY A 423 22.59 -2.58 1.45
CA GLY A 423 23.54 -3.67 1.60
C GLY A 423 23.07 -5.00 0.98
N VAL A 424 21.81 -5.11 0.61
CA VAL A 424 21.21 -6.30 -0.01
C VAL A 424 21.24 -6.14 -1.53
N THR A 425 21.68 -7.17 -2.25
CA THR A 425 21.62 -7.21 -3.72
C THR A 425 20.21 -7.46 -4.23
N HIS A 426 20.00 -7.28 -5.54
CA HIS A 426 18.78 -7.73 -6.21
C HIS A 426 18.47 -9.22 -5.91
N GLU A 427 19.46 -10.11 -5.96
CA GLU A 427 19.28 -11.52 -5.61
C GLU A 427 18.85 -11.72 -4.15
N GLY A 428 19.47 -10.97 -3.24
CA GLY A 428 19.10 -10.97 -1.82
C GLY A 428 17.67 -10.50 -1.60
N LEU A 429 17.25 -9.45 -2.29
CA LEU A 429 15.86 -8.95 -2.27
C LEU A 429 14.88 -10.02 -2.74
N LEU A 430 15.17 -10.70 -3.87
CA LEU A 430 14.33 -11.78 -4.39
C LEU A 430 14.16 -12.90 -3.34
N LEU A 431 15.23 -13.27 -2.67
CA LEU A 431 15.24 -14.33 -1.67
C LEU A 431 14.49 -13.93 -0.38
N ILE A 432 14.68 -12.70 0.12
CA ILE A 432 13.94 -12.18 1.29
C ILE A 432 12.44 -12.22 1.01
N LEU A 433 12.01 -11.72 -0.14
CA LEU A 433 10.59 -11.67 -0.48
C LEU A 433 9.99 -13.06 -0.65
N ARG A 434 10.69 -13.99 -1.31
CA ARG A 434 10.28 -15.39 -1.41
C ARG A 434 10.06 -16.02 -0.03
N ARG A 435 11.02 -15.87 0.90
CA ARG A 435 10.89 -16.34 2.29
C ARG A 435 9.73 -15.67 3.03
N GLY A 436 9.54 -14.37 2.81
CA GLY A 436 8.39 -13.64 3.35
C GLY A 436 7.07 -14.16 2.81
N MET A 437 7.02 -14.45 1.51
CA MET A 437 5.85 -15.02 0.87
C MET A 437 5.47 -16.39 1.45
N GLU A 438 6.45 -17.23 1.81
CA GLU A 438 6.22 -18.51 2.47
C GLU A 438 5.59 -18.37 3.86
N LYS A 439 5.85 -17.26 4.56
CA LYS A 439 5.36 -16.99 5.93
C LYS A 439 4.06 -16.18 5.99
N VAL A 440 3.69 -15.47 4.93
CA VAL A 440 2.44 -14.70 4.92
C VAL A 440 1.22 -15.62 4.94
N THR A 441 0.27 -15.28 5.81
CA THR A 441 -1.03 -15.97 5.95
C THR A 441 -2.19 -14.98 5.88
N TYR A 442 -3.38 -15.48 5.56
CA TYR A 442 -4.62 -14.68 5.58
C TYR A 442 -4.87 -14.04 6.95
N THR A 443 -4.65 -14.80 8.04
CA THR A 443 -4.71 -14.29 9.41
C THR A 443 -3.79 -13.08 9.61
N SER A 444 -2.56 -13.14 9.10
CA SER A 444 -1.59 -12.06 9.25
C SER A 444 -1.92 -10.79 8.44
N LEU A 445 -2.83 -10.88 7.46
CA LEU A 445 -3.34 -9.73 6.69
C LEU A 445 -4.60 -9.11 7.33
N CYS A 446 -5.24 -9.80 8.25
CA CYS A 446 -6.42 -9.33 8.98
C CYS A 446 -5.98 -8.73 10.32
N LEU A 447 -5.94 -7.42 10.46
CA LEU A 447 -5.37 -6.73 11.63
C LEU A 447 -5.84 -7.29 12.98
N PRO A 448 -7.14 -7.51 13.24
CA PRO A 448 -7.59 -8.05 14.54
C PRO A 448 -7.02 -9.44 14.86
N GLU A 449 -6.92 -10.27 13.82
CA GLU A 449 -6.38 -11.63 13.96
C GLU A 449 -4.86 -11.63 14.12
N ASP A 450 -4.16 -10.76 13.38
CA ASP A 450 -2.71 -10.57 13.48
C ASP A 450 -2.29 -10.10 14.87
N ILE A 451 -2.94 -9.07 15.42
CA ILE A 451 -2.71 -8.56 16.77
C ILE A 451 -2.88 -9.65 17.81
N LYS A 452 -3.94 -10.46 17.71
CA LYS A 452 -4.20 -11.58 18.60
C LYS A 452 -3.16 -12.68 18.45
N ALA A 453 -2.82 -13.06 17.22
CA ALA A 453 -1.87 -14.14 16.93
C ALA A 453 -0.44 -13.81 17.40
N ARG A 454 -0.05 -12.54 17.34
CA ARG A 454 1.24 -12.05 17.88
C ARG A 454 1.24 -11.87 19.40
N GLY A 455 0.09 -11.92 20.06
CA GLY A 455 -0.04 -11.75 21.52
C GLY A 455 0.23 -10.32 22.00
N VAL A 456 -0.06 -9.31 21.16
CA VAL A 456 0.28 -7.90 21.44
C VAL A 456 -0.95 -7.02 21.71
N SER A 457 -2.07 -7.64 22.08
CA SER A 457 -3.36 -6.96 22.29
C SER A 457 -3.35 -5.94 23.43
N PHE A 458 -2.48 -6.09 24.41
CA PHE A 458 -2.52 -5.31 25.66
C PHE A 458 -1.31 -4.38 25.86
N ILE A 459 -0.40 -4.27 24.88
CA ILE A 459 0.74 -3.35 24.98
C ILE A 459 0.22 -1.91 25.02
N PRO A 460 0.56 -1.09 26.04
CA PRO A 460 0.14 0.32 26.08
C PRO A 460 0.84 1.14 24.99
N ASN A 461 0.23 2.27 24.64
CA ASN A 461 0.77 3.22 23.66
C ASN A 461 1.08 2.62 22.28
N TYR A 462 0.38 1.58 21.89
CA TYR A 462 0.50 0.96 20.55
C TYR A 462 -0.48 1.61 19.58
N HIS A 463 -0.15 2.80 19.13
CA HIS A 463 -1.02 3.64 18.30
C HIS A 463 -1.37 3.00 16.96
N TYR A 464 -0.43 2.28 16.33
CA TYR A 464 -0.72 1.51 15.12
C TYR A 464 -1.88 0.53 15.34
N ARG A 465 -1.87 -0.23 16.44
CA ARG A 465 -2.97 -1.14 16.78
C ARG A 465 -4.26 -0.37 17.04
N ASP A 466 -4.21 0.66 17.87
CA ASP A 466 -5.40 1.35 18.37
C ASP A 466 -6.11 2.10 17.25
N ASP A 467 -5.38 2.85 16.44
CA ASP A 467 -5.92 3.57 15.28
C ASP A 467 -6.30 2.61 14.16
N GLY A 468 -5.47 1.58 13.93
CA GLY A 468 -5.73 0.53 12.94
C GLY A 468 -7.00 -0.25 13.21
N MET A 469 -7.28 -0.60 14.47
CA MET A 469 -8.52 -1.29 14.85
C MET A 469 -9.75 -0.41 14.60
N ARG A 470 -9.70 0.89 14.90
CA ARG A 470 -10.79 1.82 14.59
C ARG A 470 -11.07 1.92 13.10
N LEU A 471 -10.00 2.03 12.30
CA LEU A 471 -10.11 2.07 10.84
C LEU A 471 -10.63 0.75 10.27
N TRP A 472 -10.13 -0.38 10.78
CA TRP A 472 -10.63 -1.71 10.38
C TRP A 472 -12.13 -1.85 10.64
N GLU A 473 -12.60 -1.44 11.82
CA GLU A 473 -14.01 -1.49 12.18
C GLU A 473 -14.88 -0.56 11.33
N ALA A 474 -14.41 0.66 11.03
CA ALA A 474 -15.12 1.59 10.16
C ALA A 474 -15.24 1.04 8.72
N ILE A 475 -14.15 0.53 8.17
CA ILE A 475 -14.14 -0.14 6.85
C ILE A 475 -15.07 -1.35 6.87
N ASN A 476 -15.02 -2.18 7.91
CA ASN A 476 -15.89 -3.36 8.01
C ASN A 476 -17.38 -2.99 8.07
N ARG A 477 -17.76 -1.95 8.83
CA ARG A 477 -19.16 -1.47 8.85
C ARG A 477 -19.61 -0.99 7.49
N PHE A 478 -18.77 -0.21 6.81
CA PHE A 478 -19.06 0.27 5.45
C PHE A 478 -19.22 -0.90 4.46
N VAL A 479 -18.25 -1.82 4.42
CA VAL A 479 -18.29 -3.02 3.58
C VAL A 479 -19.53 -3.85 3.88
N SER A 480 -19.81 -4.12 5.17
CA SER A 480 -20.97 -4.92 5.57
C SER A 480 -22.29 -4.30 5.14
N GLY A 481 -22.40 -2.97 5.18
CA GLY A 481 -23.59 -2.26 4.66
C GLY A 481 -23.76 -2.43 3.16
N ILE A 482 -22.69 -2.27 2.37
CA ILE A 482 -22.70 -2.47 0.93
C ILE A 482 -23.04 -3.93 0.59
N VAL A 483 -22.40 -4.89 1.25
CA VAL A 483 -22.66 -6.32 1.03
C VAL A 483 -24.10 -6.67 1.37
N ALA A 484 -24.64 -6.21 2.50
CA ALA A 484 -26.02 -6.47 2.90
C ALA A 484 -27.04 -5.95 1.91
N PHE A 485 -26.74 -4.88 1.18
CA PHE A 485 -27.61 -4.33 0.14
C PHE A 485 -27.69 -5.23 -1.11
N TYR A 486 -26.58 -5.89 -1.48
CA TYR A 486 -26.54 -6.71 -2.72
C TYR A 486 -26.57 -8.22 -2.49
N TYR A 487 -26.21 -8.71 -1.30
CA TYR A 487 -26.17 -10.13 -0.94
C TYR A 487 -27.04 -10.37 0.27
N THR A 488 -28.25 -10.85 0.02
CA THR A 488 -29.28 -11.04 1.06
C THR A 488 -29.01 -12.23 1.99
N ASP A 489 -28.22 -13.20 1.52
CA ASP A 489 -27.92 -14.43 2.25
C ASP A 489 -26.63 -15.11 1.71
N ASN A 490 -26.25 -16.22 2.33
CA ASN A 490 -25.08 -17.00 1.96
C ASN A 490 -25.23 -17.65 0.57
N ALA A 491 -26.44 -17.97 0.14
CA ALA A 491 -26.68 -18.55 -1.19
C ALA A 491 -26.37 -17.54 -2.28
N ALA A 492 -26.67 -16.26 -2.07
CA ALA A 492 -26.31 -15.18 -2.99
C ALA A 492 -24.79 -15.04 -3.15
N VAL A 493 -24.02 -15.25 -2.09
CA VAL A 493 -22.54 -15.26 -2.14
C VAL A 493 -22.05 -16.47 -2.95
N GLN A 494 -22.56 -17.66 -2.66
CA GLN A 494 -22.15 -18.90 -3.31
C GLN A 494 -22.50 -18.97 -4.81
N SER A 495 -23.61 -18.36 -5.20
CA SER A 495 -24.10 -18.35 -6.59
C SER A 495 -23.45 -17.27 -7.47
N ASP A 496 -22.71 -16.34 -6.89
CA ASP A 496 -22.02 -15.31 -7.64
C ASP A 496 -20.71 -15.84 -8.22
N MET A 497 -20.77 -16.36 -9.46
CA MET A 497 -19.62 -16.97 -10.13
C MET A 497 -18.49 -15.97 -10.42
N GLU A 498 -18.79 -14.69 -10.59
CA GLU A 498 -17.75 -13.65 -10.81
C GLU A 498 -16.99 -13.38 -9.52
N LEU A 499 -17.68 -13.29 -8.39
CA LEU A 499 -17.06 -13.25 -7.07
C LEU A 499 -16.15 -14.46 -6.82
N GLN A 500 -16.66 -15.67 -7.10
CA GLN A 500 -15.88 -16.89 -6.89
C GLN A 500 -14.64 -16.94 -7.79
N ALA A 501 -14.77 -16.52 -9.05
CA ALA A 501 -13.64 -16.41 -9.98
C ALA A 501 -12.61 -15.37 -9.52
N TRP A 502 -13.07 -14.25 -8.96
CA TRP A 502 -12.21 -13.20 -8.41
C TRP A 502 -11.38 -13.70 -7.22
N VAL A 503 -12.00 -14.38 -6.27
CA VAL A 503 -11.32 -14.96 -5.10
C VAL A 503 -10.31 -16.03 -5.52
N MET A 504 -10.70 -16.90 -6.46
CA MET A 504 -9.82 -17.96 -7.01
C MET A 504 -8.63 -17.35 -7.75
N ASP A 505 -8.81 -16.27 -8.52
CA ASP A 505 -7.73 -15.60 -9.24
C ASP A 505 -6.70 -15.00 -8.27
N ILE A 506 -7.16 -14.39 -7.15
CA ILE A 506 -6.31 -13.91 -6.05
C ILE A 506 -5.56 -15.07 -5.39
N PHE A 507 -6.24 -16.16 -5.05
CA PHE A 507 -5.62 -17.34 -4.42
C PHE A 507 -4.54 -17.95 -5.31
N THR A 508 -4.83 -18.12 -6.61
CA THR A 508 -3.93 -18.77 -7.55
C THR A 508 -2.72 -17.91 -7.88
N ASN A 509 -2.92 -16.65 -8.23
CA ASN A 509 -1.85 -15.77 -8.73
C ASN A 509 -1.22 -14.92 -7.61
N GLY A 510 -1.97 -14.55 -6.58
CA GLY A 510 -1.46 -13.80 -5.45
C GLY A 510 -0.77 -14.67 -4.42
N PHE A 511 -1.39 -15.79 -4.06
CA PHE A 511 -0.89 -16.71 -3.04
C PHE A 511 -0.30 -18.01 -3.60
N LEU A 512 -0.14 -18.07 -4.92
CA LEU A 512 0.48 -19.19 -5.67
C LEU A 512 -0.21 -20.54 -5.42
N GLY A 513 -1.52 -20.52 -5.16
CA GLY A 513 -2.29 -21.72 -4.83
C GLY A 513 -1.91 -22.36 -3.48
N ARG A 514 -1.18 -21.66 -2.63
CA ARG A 514 -0.62 -22.17 -1.38
C ARG A 514 -1.70 -22.27 -0.29
N THR A 515 -2.24 -23.47 -0.09
CA THR A 515 -3.29 -23.75 0.91
C THR A 515 -2.85 -23.46 2.35
N SER A 516 -1.54 -23.63 2.65
CA SER A 516 -0.97 -23.30 3.97
C SER A 516 -1.05 -21.81 4.34
N SER A 517 -1.29 -20.92 3.36
CA SER A 517 -1.54 -19.51 3.64
C SER A 517 -2.86 -19.24 4.36
N GLY A 518 -3.80 -20.18 4.33
CA GLY A 518 -5.17 -20.00 4.82
C GLY A 518 -6.01 -19.02 3.98
N MET A 519 -5.46 -18.51 2.86
CA MET A 519 -6.21 -17.66 1.93
C MET A 519 -7.33 -18.48 1.29
N PRO A 520 -8.60 -18.01 1.33
CA PRO A 520 -9.68 -18.74 0.71
C PRO A 520 -9.56 -18.79 -0.81
N SER A 521 -9.89 -19.94 -1.41
CA SER A 521 -10.04 -20.11 -2.86
C SER A 521 -11.51 -19.92 -3.31
N SER A 522 -12.43 -19.86 -2.36
CA SER A 522 -13.85 -19.57 -2.56
C SER A 522 -14.45 -19.00 -1.27
N LEU A 523 -15.56 -18.25 -1.37
CA LEU A 523 -16.31 -17.72 -0.22
C LEU A 523 -17.69 -18.36 -0.16
N LYS A 524 -18.13 -18.73 1.05
CA LYS A 524 -19.39 -19.45 1.28
C LYS A 524 -20.42 -18.63 2.03
N THR A 525 -20.00 -17.63 2.78
CA THR A 525 -20.87 -16.87 3.67
C THR A 525 -20.71 -15.36 3.49
N VAL A 526 -21.72 -14.60 3.85
CA VAL A 526 -21.70 -13.14 3.90
C VAL A 526 -20.59 -12.65 4.86
N ALA A 527 -20.40 -13.34 5.98
CA ALA A 527 -19.36 -12.98 6.94
C ALA A 527 -17.93 -13.14 6.37
N GLU A 528 -17.68 -14.24 5.65
CA GLU A 528 -16.40 -14.43 4.93
C GLU A 528 -16.16 -13.34 3.88
N LEU A 529 -17.20 -12.98 3.11
CA LEU A 529 -17.13 -11.92 2.11
C LEU A 529 -16.81 -10.57 2.77
N ASN A 530 -17.50 -10.20 3.86
CA ASN A 530 -17.25 -8.97 4.60
C ASN A 530 -15.80 -8.88 5.08
N LYS A 531 -15.30 -9.93 5.70
CA LYS A 531 -13.90 -10.00 6.18
C LYS A 531 -12.90 -9.87 5.03
N PHE A 532 -13.14 -10.56 3.92
CA PHE A 532 -12.24 -10.55 2.78
C PHE A 532 -12.15 -9.16 2.12
N LEU A 533 -13.28 -8.51 1.88
CA LEU A 533 -13.33 -7.15 1.34
C LEU A 533 -12.72 -6.12 2.29
N THR A 534 -12.96 -6.27 3.60
CA THR A 534 -12.36 -5.40 4.63
C THR A 534 -10.83 -5.52 4.61
N MET A 535 -10.30 -6.74 4.52
CA MET A 535 -8.87 -7.00 4.41
C MET A 535 -8.28 -6.34 3.14
N VAL A 536 -8.94 -6.47 1.99
CA VAL A 536 -8.48 -5.85 0.73
C VAL A 536 -8.42 -4.34 0.85
N MET A 537 -9.50 -3.70 1.32
CA MET A 537 -9.56 -2.24 1.45
C MET A 537 -8.57 -1.72 2.49
N PHE A 538 -8.46 -2.39 3.64
CA PHE A 538 -7.50 -2.03 4.69
C PHE A 538 -6.05 -2.14 4.21
N THR A 539 -5.71 -3.22 3.51
CA THR A 539 -4.37 -3.42 2.93
C THR A 539 -3.99 -2.31 1.96
N CYS A 540 -4.91 -1.95 1.05
CA CYS A 540 -4.66 -0.95 0.00
C CYS A 540 -4.70 0.50 0.51
N SER A 541 -5.14 0.76 1.73
CA SER A 541 -5.28 2.11 2.28
C SER A 541 -4.53 2.27 3.61
N ALA A 542 -5.17 1.95 4.73
CA ALA A 542 -4.66 2.20 6.07
C ALA A 542 -3.36 1.45 6.38
N GLN A 543 -3.24 0.19 5.97
CA GLN A 543 -2.02 -0.59 6.17
C GLN A 543 -0.85 -0.01 5.39
N HIS A 544 -1.06 0.36 4.11
CA HIS A 544 -0.02 1.03 3.32
C HIS A 544 0.40 2.35 3.96
N ALA A 545 -0.54 3.19 4.35
CA ALA A 545 -0.24 4.46 5.00
C ALA A 545 0.59 4.29 6.29
N ALA A 546 0.23 3.32 7.13
CA ALA A 546 0.95 3.02 8.37
C ALA A 546 2.43 2.68 8.18
N VAL A 547 2.77 2.00 7.08
CA VAL A 547 4.14 1.53 6.82
C VAL A 547 4.89 2.38 5.78
N ASN A 548 4.20 3.30 5.11
CA ASN A 548 4.77 4.17 4.10
C ASN A 548 5.01 5.61 4.59
N ASN A 549 4.02 6.22 5.26
CA ASN A 549 4.04 7.67 5.50
C ASN A 549 5.13 8.13 6.45
N GLY A 550 5.61 7.25 7.34
CA GLY A 550 6.69 7.51 8.30
C GLY A 550 8.10 7.26 7.77
N GLN A 551 8.28 6.88 6.51
CA GLN A 551 9.59 6.44 6.01
C GLN A 551 10.66 7.54 6.10
N TYR A 552 10.33 8.76 5.69
CA TYR A 552 11.26 9.89 5.84
C TYR A 552 11.43 10.26 7.32
N ASP A 553 10.36 10.38 8.07
CA ASP A 553 10.38 10.84 9.46
C ASP A 553 11.30 9.98 10.34
N LEU A 554 11.26 8.67 10.17
CA LEU A 554 11.98 7.71 11.00
C LEU A 554 13.26 7.19 10.34
N GLY A 555 13.35 7.21 9.01
CA GLY A 555 14.45 6.63 8.24
C GLY A 555 15.46 7.65 7.74
N ALA A 556 15.13 8.93 7.70
CA ALA A 556 16.02 9.94 7.15
C ALA A 556 17.29 10.17 7.99
N TYR A 557 17.20 10.09 9.31
CA TYR A 557 18.37 10.09 10.16
C TYR A 557 19.02 8.71 10.20
N LEU A 558 20.06 8.56 9.39
CA LEU A 558 20.64 7.29 9.02
C LEU A 558 21.06 6.36 10.17
N PRO A 559 21.65 6.84 11.29
CA PRO A 559 21.98 5.96 12.41
C PRO A 559 20.74 5.25 12.99
N ASN A 560 19.55 5.82 12.85
CA ASN A 560 18.30 5.23 13.30
C ASN A 560 17.75 4.13 12.34
N ALA A 561 18.08 4.18 11.04
CA ALA A 561 17.60 3.22 10.05
C ALA A 561 18.62 3.06 8.90
N PRO A 562 19.80 2.48 9.18
CA PRO A 562 20.84 2.35 8.17
C PRO A 562 20.42 1.37 7.06
N SER A 563 20.59 1.77 5.81
CA SER A 563 20.29 0.96 4.63
C SER A 563 21.37 -0.05 4.25
N SER A 564 22.58 0.10 4.80
CA SER A 564 23.72 -0.79 4.56
C SER A 564 24.69 -0.73 5.73
N MET A 565 25.52 -1.76 5.86
CA MET A 565 26.55 -1.85 6.90
C MET A 565 27.88 -2.24 6.25
N ARG A 566 28.94 -1.45 6.52
CA ARG A 566 30.23 -1.54 5.82
C ARG A 566 31.28 -2.39 6.54
N HIS A 567 31.03 -2.76 7.80
CA HIS A 567 31.84 -3.72 8.57
C HIS A 567 30.97 -4.92 8.96
N PRO A 568 31.55 -6.09 9.20
CA PRO A 568 30.78 -7.24 9.69
C PRO A 568 30.17 -6.99 11.07
N PRO A 569 29.10 -7.70 11.44
CA PRO A 569 28.56 -7.64 12.79
C PRO A 569 29.63 -8.07 13.80
N PRO A 570 29.76 -7.40 14.98
CA PRO A 570 30.80 -7.71 15.96
C PRO A 570 30.63 -9.12 16.54
N GLU A 571 31.73 -9.88 16.55
CA GLU A 571 31.83 -11.22 17.12
C GLU A 571 32.35 -11.22 18.56
N GLU A 572 32.81 -10.06 19.08
CA GLU A 572 33.33 -9.85 20.42
C GLU A 572 32.78 -8.53 21.00
N LYS A 573 32.68 -8.45 22.32
CA LYS A 573 32.38 -7.22 23.06
C LYS A 573 33.64 -6.42 23.36
N GLY A 574 33.48 -5.12 23.66
CA GLY A 574 34.60 -4.22 24.05
C GLY A 574 35.47 -3.77 22.88
N LYS A 575 34.97 -3.86 21.65
CA LYS A 575 35.72 -3.45 20.44
C LYS A 575 35.12 -2.26 19.72
N ALA A 576 33.86 -1.91 20.00
CA ALA A 576 33.20 -0.80 19.36
C ALA A 576 33.65 0.55 19.98
N PHE A 577 33.75 1.57 19.15
CA PHE A 577 34.03 2.96 19.54
C PHE A 577 33.47 3.89 18.44
N LEU A 578 33.43 5.19 18.69
CA LEU A 578 32.80 6.16 17.77
C LEU A 578 33.30 6.01 16.32
N GLN A 579 34.63 5.95 16.08
CA GLN A 579 35.13 5.85 14.70
C GLN A 579 34.74 4.54 14.03
N HIS A 580 34.72 3.43 14.76
CA HIS A 580 34.27 2.14 14.26
C HIS A 580 32.77 2.20 13.88
N PHE A 581 31.96 2.87 14.69
CA PHE A 581 30.54 3.11 14.37
C PHE A 581 30.37 3.93 13.08
N LEU A 582 31.10 5.07 12.98
CA LEU A 582 31.05 5.95 11.79
C LEU A 582 31.51 5.24 10.51
N ASP A 583 32.46 4.32 10.62
CA ASP A 583 32.98 3.52 9.51
C ASP A 583 32.08 2.32 9.17
N THR A 584 31.16 1.96 10.06
CA THR A 584 30.21 0.83 9.85
C THR A 584 28.94 1.25 9.14
N VAL A 585 28.38 2.42 9.47
CA VAL A 585 27.13 2.93 8.86
C VAL A 585 27.36 3.37 7.41
N PRO A 586 26.30 3.53 6.57
CA PRO A 586 26.47 3.90 5.16
C PRO A 586 27.26 5.18 4.93
N GLU A 587 27.93 5.27 3.79
CA GLU A 587 28.65 6.46 3.34
C GLU A 587 27.74 7.65 3.02
N VAL A 588 28.33 8.83 2.86
CA VAL A 588 27.62 10.09 2.60
C VAL A 588 26.75 10.01 1.34
N ASP A 589 27.30 9.51 0.24
CA ASP A 589 26.58 9.43 -1.04
C ASP A 589 25.50 8.32 -1.05
N THR A 590 25.78 7.17 -0.43
CA THR A 590 24.79 6.10 -0.21
C THR A 590 23.62 6.63 0.61
N THR A 591 23.90 7.39 1.66
CA THR A 591 22.92 8.08 2.48
C THR A 591 22.08 9.04 1.65
N ALA A 592 22.71 9.87 0.83
CA ALA A 592 22.02 10.84 -0.01
C ALA A 592 21.06 10.15 -1.00
N ASN A 593 21.49 9.06 -1.63
CA ASN A 593 20.65 8.28 -2.55
C ASN A 593 19.40 7.71 -1.86
N ILE A 594 19.57 7.14 -0.68
CA ILE A 594 18.44 6.60 0.11
C ILE A 594 17.51 7.71 0.59
N LEU A 595 18.05 8.88 1.00
CA LEU A 595 17.21 10.02 1.39
C LEU A 595 16.29 10.48 0.26
N VAL A 596 16.78 10.54 -0.98
CA VAL A 596 15.93 10.85 -2.15
C VAL A 596 14.78 9.86 -2.26
N ALA A 597 15.07 8.56 -2.15
CA ALA A 597 14.04 7.54 -2.21
C ALA A 597 13.01 7.68 -1.07
N LEU A 598 13.47 7.86 0.18
CA LEU A 598 12.57 8.03 1.33
C LEU A 598 11.69 9.29 1.22
N ILE A 599 12.25 10.41 0.74
CA ILE A 599 11.47 11.63 0.49
C ILE A 599 10.40 11.36 -0.58
N LEU A 600 10.79 10.74 -1.70
CA LEU A 600 9.88 10.46 -2.78
C LEU A 600 8.73 9.55 -2.31
N LEU A 601 9.04 8.44 -1.63
CA LEU A 601 8.08 7.44 -1.17
C LEU A 601 7.12 7.96 -0.09
N SER A 602 7.54 8.94 0.73
CA SER A 602 6.71 9.50 1.82
C SER A 602 6.14 10.89 1.52
N SER A 603 6.38 11.43 0.31
CA SER A 603 5.86 12.75 -0.05
C SER A 603 4.40 12.68 -0.50
N ARG A 604 3.63 13.67 -0.04
CA ARG A 604 2.26 13.87 -0.48
C ARG A 604 2.27 14.55 -1.85
N LEU A 605 1.99 13.76 -2.90
CA LEU A 605 1.90 14.26 -4.27
C LEU A 605 0.52 14.90 -4.55
N GLU A 606 0.42 15.64 -5.65
CA GLU A 606 -0.87 16.16 -6.12
C GLU A 606 -1.78 15.04 -6.63
N ASP A 607 -3.08 15.34 -6.75
CA ASP A 607 -4.13 14.43 -7.22
C ASP A 607 -4.33 13.19 -6.33
N ILE A 608 -4.16 13.36 -5.01
CA ILE A 608 -4.52 12.33 -4.03
C ILE A 608 -6.04 12.23 -3.84
N LYS A 609 -6.50 11.03 -3.50
CA LYS A 609 -7.88 10.79 -3.06
C LYS A 609 -7.81 10.08 -1.70
N LEU A 610 -8.22 10.80 -0.66
CA LEU A 610 -8.19 10.31 0.70
C LEU A 610 -9.20 9.18 0.92
N LEU A 611 -8.95 8.36 1.92
CA LEU A 611 -9.82 7.25 2.30
C LEU A 611 -11.26 7.74 2.51
N GLY A 612 -12.20 7.08 1.86
CA GLY A 612 -13.62 7.43 1.88
C GLY A 612 -14.00 8.57 0.90
N HIS A 613 -13.05 9.22 0.25
CA HIS A 613 -13.33 10.21 -0.78
C HIS A 613 -13.39 9.55 -2.16
N TYR A 614 -14.62 9.42 -2.69
CA TYR A 614 -14.91 8.74 -3.97
C TYR A 614 -15.47 9.75 -4.98
N PRO A 615 -14.62 10.52 -5.70
CA PRO A 615 -15.08 11.54 -6.66
C PRO A 615 -15.74 10.95 -7.90
N GLU A 616 -15.46 9.67 -8.18
CA GLU A 616 -16.13 8.88 -9.21
C GLU A 616 -17.36 8.22 -8.59
N GLU A 617 -18.54 8.84 -8.77
CA GLU A 617 -19.83 8.35 -8.24
C GLU A 617 -20.31 7.14 -9.05
N ARG A 618 -19.72 5.97 -8.81
CA ARG A 618 -20.07 4.73 -9.54
C ARG A 618 -21.35 4.08 -9.05
N PHE A 619 -21.75 4.30 -7.80
CA PHE A 619 -23.05 3.87 -7.28
C PHE A 619 -24.13 4.90 -7.61
N THR A 620 -25.18 4.47 -8.26
CA THR A 620 -26.35 5.31 -8.59
C THR A 620 -27.50 5.15 -7.59
N GLU A 621 -27.50 4.06 -6.82
CA GLU A 621 -28.50 3.74 -5.81
C GLU A 621 -28.35 4.61 -4.55
N ALA A 622 -29.47 4.94 -3.93
CA ALA A 622 -29.51 5.84 -2.78
C ALA A 622 -28.81 5.26 -1.54
N GLU A 623 -28.98 3.96 -1.29
CA GLU A 623 -28.46 3.31 -0.09
C GLU A 623 -26.91 3.21 -0.09
N PRO A 624 -26.24 2.70 -1.12
CA PRO A 624 -24.78 2.75 -1.19
C PRO A 624 -24.22 4.17 -1.05
N ARG A 625 -24.87 5.17 -1.65
CA ARG A 625 -24.47 6.58 -1.51
C ARG A 625 -24.65 7.09 -0.08
N ARG A 626 -25.68 6.65 0.63
CA ARG A 626 -25.88 6.96 2.06
C ARG A 626 -24.78 6.33 2.91
N LEU A 627 -24.43 5.07 2.64
CA LEU A 627 -23.37 4.34 3.36
C LEU A 627 -22.00 5.00 3.17
N ILE A 628 -21.68 5.51 1.98
CA ILE A 628 -20.46 6.29 1.73
C ILE A 628 -20.41 7.52 2.65
N ARG A 629 -21.50 8.30 2.74
CA ARG A 629 -21.57 9.47 3.62
C ARG A 629 -21.45 9.11 5.11
N THR A 630 -21.98 7.96 5.51
CA THR A 630 -21.82 7.46 6.88
C THR A 630 -20.37 7.10 7.17
N PHE A 631 -19.71 6.39 6.25
CA PHE A 631 -18.29 6.05 6.35
C PHE A 631 -17.42 7.30 6.46
N GLN A 632 -17.68 8.33 5.65
CA GLN A 632 -16.96 9.61 5.72
C GLN A 632 -17.05 10.25 7.10
N ARG A 633 -18.23 10.26 7.73
CA ARG A 633 -18.40 10.77 9.11
C ARG A 633 -17.65 9.95 10.13
N GLU A 634 -17.67 8.64 10.03
CA GLU A 634 -16.89 7.78 10.93
C GLU A 634 -15.39 8.03 10.81
N LEU A 635 -14.89 8.34 9.61
CA LEU A 635 -13.50 8.72 9.40
C LEU A 635 -13.18 10.11 10.00
N GLU A 636 -14.11 11.05 9.96
CA GLU A 636 -13.98 12.35 10.65
C GLU A 636 -13.88 12.15 12.17
N ASP A 637 -14.74 11.30 12.77
CA ASP A 637 -14.69 10.99 14.21
C ASP A 637 -13.33 10.34 14.60
N ILE A 638 -12.77 9.49 13.73
CA ILE A 638 -11.44 8.89 13.95
C ILE A 638 -10.35 9.97 13.86
N HIS A 639 -10.43 10.87 12.88
CA HIS A 639 -9.51 12.01 12.76
C HIS A 639 -9.49 12.85 14.05
N ASP A 640 -10.66 13.27 14.54
CA ASP A 640 -10.78 14.08 15.74
C ASP A 640 -10.16 13.39 16.96
N HIS A 641 -10.40 12.09 17.11
CA HIS A 641 -9.80 11.29 18.18
C HIS A 641 -8.27 11.26 18.12
N ILE A 642 -7.70 11.08 16.92
CA ILE A 642 -6.25 11.07 16.70
C ILE A 642 -5.65 12.44 16.99
N GLU A 643 -6.28 13.52 16.55
CA GLU A 643 -5.82 14.90 16.81
C GLU A 643 -5.88 15.25 18.32
N GLU A 644 -6.93 14.83 19.05
CA GLU A 644 -7.00 15.03 20.50
C GLU A 644 -5.86 14.31 21.23
N ARG A 645 -5.57 13.05 20.87
CA ARG A 645 -4.43 12.31 21.42
C ARG A 645 -3.12 13.03 21.12
N ASN A 646 -2.90 13.40 19.87
CA ASN A 646 -1.66 14.01 19.39
C ASN A 646 -1.41 15.40 19.98
N TYR A 647 -2.46 16.12 20.35
CA TYR A 647 -2.33 17.42 21.04
C TYR A 647 -1.61 17.29 22.40
N ARG A 648 -1.76 16.15 23.08
CA ARG A 648 -1.15 15.85 24.38
C ARG A 648 0.15 15.04 24.27
N ALA A 649 0.47 14.53 23.11
CA ALA A 649 1.62 13.68 22.90
C ALA A 649 2.89 14.49 22.62
N GLU A 650 4.00 14.08 23.22
CA GLU A 650 5.33 14.60 22.91
C GLU A 650 5.74 14.25 21.46
N LEU A 651 5.48 13.02 21.05
CA LEU A 651 5.70 12.53 19.69
C LEU A 651 4.36 12.18 19.05
N ARG A 652 3.96 12.92 18.03
CA ARG A 652 2.72 12.70 17.31
C ARG A 652 2.79 11.44 16.45
N TYR A 653 1.67 10.71 16.37
CA TYR A 653 1.49 9.59 15.46
C TYR A 653 0.33 9.88 14.51
N ASN A 654 0.65 10.29 13.28
CA ASN A 654 -0.33 10.72 12.27
C ASN A 654 -0.49 9.73 11.11
N TYR A 655 0.34 8.69 11.03
CA TYR A 655 0.41 7.83 9.83
C TYR A 655 -0.90 7.08 9.53
N MET A 656 -1.76 6.91 10.53
CA MET A 656 -3.09 6.32 10.37
C MET A 656 -4.22 7.35 10.57
N ASN A 657 -3.94 8.64 10.51
CA ASN A 657 -4.98 9.65 10.47
C ASN A 657 -5.71 9.59 9.11
N PRO A 658 -7.05 9.47 9.04
CA PRO A 658 -7.80 9.39 7.78
C PRO A 658 -7.49 10.51 6.79
N GLN A 659 -7.08 11.69 7.26
CA GLN A 659 -6.67 12.81 6.41
C GLN A 659 -5.26 12.66 5.81
N GLU A 660 -4.50 11.64 6.21
CA GLU A 660 -3.19 11.28 5.67
C GLU A 660 -3.22 9.94 4.90
N ILE A 661 -4.36 9.25 4.90
CA ILE A 661 -4.51 7.95 4.23
C ILE A 661 -5.08 8.15 2.83
N GLU A 662 -4.38 7.72 1.78
CA GLU A 662 -4.94 7.61 0.44
C GLU A 662 -5.85 6.37 0.32
N ASN A 663 -6.87 6.44 -0.56
CA ASN A 663 -7.73 5.28 -0.87
C ASN A 663 -6.93 4.08 -1.40
N SER A 664 -5.83 4.33 -2.09
CA SER A 664 -5.07 3.34 -2.86
C SER A 664 -3.57 3.50 -2.65
N ILE A 665 -2.83 2.45 -2.97
CA ILE A 665 -1.38 2.46 -3.03
C ILE A 665 -0.97 3.20 -4.30
N SER A 666 -0.37 4.37 -4.16
CA SER A 666 -0.10 5.27 -5.29
C SER A 666 1.31 5.88 -5.30
N ILE A 667 2.15 5.48 -4.34
CA ILE A 667 3.55 5.89 -4.23
C ILE A 667 4.38 4.83 -3.52
#